data_77cbcc7881b9071ee398b64a92ae071c
#
_entry.id   77cbcc7881b9071ee398b64a92ae071c
#
_cell.length_a   1.000
_cell.length_b   1.000
_cell.length_c   1.000
_cell.angle_alpha   90.00
_cell.angle_beta   90.00
_cell.angle_gamma   90.00
#
_symmetry.space_group_name_H-M   'P 1'
#
loop_
_entity.id
_entity.type
_entity.pdbx_description
1 polymer ?
#
loop_
_entity_poly.entity_id
_entity_poly.type
_entity_poly.pdbx_seq_one_letter_code
_entity_poly.pdbx_strand_id
1 'polypeptide(L)'
;MKKTILIISSILGGVILALAAAFLIIKFGGFLKTDTPLSVDSEPPVVSQPVDAPPVEITPTDALTFTAPKYESFTTEDETLTFNGSVEGNKTLLLNGEEIVYDEKGAFSHSVNLKYGKNTFKFQIGSISRTFTVHRRYVIITAYTPKTAQTLSAGAKLDLSVTARSGATVTAKFNGSTITLTEQTQNPNGFSSFTASVDLPKGHYVDKNLGTITFKAVHNGFSESFTTGKIVCKREDVVVDFDPNATPSGGNYINVGSGIICEVVANDAETFTGTTNNDKSKPFNNYLPKGTVDYSSAKLVTVKTDGYNHQLVTLRCGRKVYVSKRRSPYTDFTAVTKQYVGTLPDHNELSVADFSSDGTHTKLTLNTNWKAPFEFELKDQAYNSNFTVNNVTFNYVDITFCYATVFDGEINLGDNHPIFEEVKIIKNKSDYTLRFILKNQGGFYGWTSYYNAENQLCFEFLNPVQISEADNEYGADLTGARILIDIGHGGTKDTGAGGLGGKATMEKHRNLVLGNKLKAELEALGATVYMTRTTDVEQLSDYKMNLLKQLKPDYCIAIHHDGNSKSYMNGFGSYYFQPYSKAAAQFMQNHNSNLTVGGEKLYKSTTLKFHYYFMGRVSVCPVVLTENGFMSNRYDFDNIINDDINTQKAKAITKGIVEYFMSIKE
;
A
#
# COMPACT_ATOMS: atom_id res chain seq x y z
N MET A 1 -26.79 -40.84 -16.74
CA MET A 1 -25.68 -41.49 -17.45
C MET A 1 -24.63 -40.52 -18.06
N LYS A 2 -24.98 -39.34 -18.60
CA LYS A 2 -23.97 -38.42 -19.22
C LYS A 2 -23.06 -37.66 -18.21
N LYS A 3 -23.46 -37.43 -16.97
CA LYS A 3 -22.62 -36.75 -15.96
C LYS A 3 -21.60 -37.68 -15.29
N THR A 4 -21.87 -38.98 -15.23
CA THR A 4 -20.94 -39.93 -14.60
C THR A 4 -19.77 -40.30 -15.53
N ILE A 5 -19.96 -40.21 -16.84
CA ILE A 5 -18.90 -40.49 -17.83
C ILE A 5 -17.88 -39.38 -17.88
N LEU A 6 -18.25 -38.10 -17.61
CA LEU A 6 -17.33 -36.96 -17.65
C LEU A 6 -16.37 -36.95 -16.44
N ILE A 7 -16.80 -37.45 -15.28
CA ILE A 7 -15.95 -37.51 -14.07
C ILE A 7 -14.94 -38.66 -14.19
N ILE A 8 -15.32 -39.80 -14.81
CA ILE A 8 -14.41 -40.93 -15.02
C ILE A 8 -13.33 -40.61 -16.06
N SER A 9 -13.65 -39.81 -17.10
CA SER A 9 -12.66 -39.40 -18.11
C SER A 9 -11.64 -38.40 -17.57
N SER A 10 -12.00 -37.48 -16.63
CA SER A 10 -11.07 -36.54 -16.02
C SER A 10 -10.13 -37.22 -15.00
N ILE A 11 -10.57 -38.25 -14.29
CA ILE A 11 -9.72 -39.03 -13.38
C ILE A 11 -8.73 -39.89 -14.16
N LEU A 12 -9.17 -40.53 -15.26
CA LEU A 12 -8.28 -41.34 -16.12
C LEU A 12 -7.22 -40.47 -16.82
N GLY A 13 -7.58 -39.26 -17.26
CA GLY A 13 -6.64 -38.29 -17.85
C GLY A 13 -5.54 -37.86 -16.89
N GLY A 14 -5.90 -37.59 -15.62
CA GLY A 14 -4.94 -37.20 -14.57
C GLY A 14 -3.95 -38.31 -14.22
N VAL A 15 -4.40 -39.55 -14.15
CA VAL A 15 -3.54 -40.71 -13.85
C VAL A 15 -2.59 -41.02 -15.02
N ILE A 16 -3.02 -40.88 -16.27
CA ILE A 16 -2.17 -41.09 -17.46
C ILE A 16 -1.07 -40.02 -17.54
N LEU A 17 -1.37 -38.74 -17.20
CA LEU A 17 -0.37 -37.68 -17.14
C LEU A 17 0.67 -37.88 -16.02
N ALA A 18 0.25 -38.38 -14.85
CA ALA A 18 1.16 -38.67 -13.74
C ALA A 18 2.08 -39.86 -14.05
N LEU A 19 1.55 -40.90 -14.73
CA LEU A 19 2.36 -42.03 -15.17
C LEU A 19 3.32 -41.68 -16.32
N ALA A 20 2.92 -40.76 -17.22
CA ALA A 20 3.81 -40.27 -18.28
C ALA A 20 4.96 -39.45 -17.73
N ALA A 21 4.72 -38.61 -16.72
CA ALA A 21 5.77 -37.83 -16.04
C ALA A 21 6.74 -38.75 -15.27
N ALA A 22 6.25 -39.78 -14.57
CA ALA A 22 7.08 -40.76 -13.90
C ALA A 22 7.92 -41.60 -14.89
N PHE A 23 7.37 -41.93 -16.07
CA PHE A 23 8.10 -42.68 -17.10
C PHE A 23 9.18 -41.82 -17.79
N LEU A 24 8.98 -40.49 -17.92
CA LEU A 24 9.98 -39.60 -18.47
C LEU A 24 11.17 -39.40 -17.50
N ILE A 25 10.92 -39.32 -16.20
CA ILE A 25 11.97 -39.20 -15.17
C ILE A 25 12.85 -40.47 -15.15
N ILE A 26 12.25 -41.67 -15.33
CA ILE A 26 12.98 -42.95 -15.35
C ILE A 26 13.78 -43.13 -16.65
N LYS A 27 13.33 -42.57 -17.78
CA LYS A 27 13.98 -42.78 -19.10
C LYS A 27 15.10 -41.80 -19.43
N PHE A 28 15.19 -40.65 -18.77
CA PHE A 28 16.25 -39.62 -18.97
C PHE A 28 17.24 -39.47 -17.80
N GLY A 29 17.10 -40.27 -16.72
CA GLY A 29 18.01 -40.29 -15.60
C GLY A 29 19.26 -41.17 -15.73
N GLY A 30 19.50 -41.75 -16.89
CA GLY A 30 20.63 -42.62 -17.12
C GLY A 30 21.41 -42.24 -18.35
N PHE A 31 22.33 -41.28 -18.25
CA PHE A 31 23.57 -41.17 -19.04
C PHE A 31 24.23 -39.80 -18.81
N LEU A 32 25.09 -39.76 -17.81
CA LEU A 32 26.29 -38.91 -17.83
C LEU A 32 27.20 -39.39 -16.67
N LYS A 33 28.05 -40.36 -16.95
CA LYS A 33 29.23 -40.62 -16.16
C LYS A 33 30.32 -39.63 -16.60
N THR A 34 30.69 -38.73 -15.68
CA THR A 34 32.02 -38.12 -15.73
C THR A 34 32.65 -38.39 -14.37
N ASP A 35 33.73 -39.16 -14.42
CA ASP A 35 34.59 -39.45 -13.28
C ASP A 35 35.25 -38.18 -12.79
N THR A 36 34.92 -37.74 -11.60
CA THR A 36 35.70 -36.81 -10.77
C THR A 36 35.71 -37.36 -9.36
N PRO A 37 36.83 -37.33 -8.60
CA PRO A 37 36.96 -38.05 -7.37
C PRO A 37 36.05 -37.48 -6.26
N LEU A 38 35.36 -38.38 -5.60
CA LEU A 38 34.59 -38.13 -4.35
C LEU A 38 35.47 -37.57 -3.27
N SER A 39 35.31 -36.30 -2.95
CA SER A 39 35.59 -35.81 -1.60
C SER A 39 34.38 -36.13 -0.73
N VAL A 40 34.53 -37.08 0.13
CA VAL A 40 33.59 -37.44 1.18
C VAL A 40 33.67 -36.36 2.27
N ASP A 41 32.76 -35.43 2.29
CA ASP A 41 32.31 -34.73 3.48
C ASP A 41 30.80 -34.54 3.37
N SER A 42 30.07 -35.60 3.66
CA SER A 42 28.65 -35.52 3.95
C SER A 42 28.51 -35.03 5.39
N GLU A 43 28.27 -33.71 5.55
CA GLU A 43 27.75 -33.24 6.83
C GLU A 43 26.47 -34.02 7.17
N PRO A 44 26.34 -34.51 8.44
CA PRO A 44 25.11 -35.19 8.86
C PRO A 44 23.91 -34.21 8.69
N PRO A 45 22.69 -34.69 8.41
CA PRO A 45 21.53 -33.82 8.19
C PRO A 45 21.29 -32.98 9.45
N VAL A 46 21.34 -31.65 9.27
CA VAL A 46 21.12 -30.70 10.36
C VAL A 46 19.65 -30.69 10.72
N VAL A 47 19.31 -31.07 11.95
CA VAL A 47 17.95 -31.09 12.47
C VAL A 47 17.59 -29.70 12.98
N SER A 48 16.59 -29.06 12.39
CA SER A 48 15.99 -27.83 12.92
C SER A 48 15.16 -28.16 14.17
N GLN A 49 15.35 -27.36 15.23
CA GLN A 49 14.55 -27.54 16.45
C GLN A 49 13.16 -26.94 16.30
N PRO A 50 12.11 -27.55 16.90
CA PRO A 50 10.76 -27.00 16.85
C PRO A 50 10.67 -25.67 17.60
N VAL A 51 9.81 -24.77 17.09
CA VAL A 51 9.43 -23.53 17.79
C VAL A 51 8.64 -23.89 19.04
N ASP A 52 8.88 -23.19 20.16
CA ASP A 52 8.20 -23.40 21.42
C ASP A 52 6.67 -23.29 21.26
N ALA A 53 5.98 -24.42 21.43
CA ALA A 53 4.53 -24.42 21.54
C ALA A 53 4.12 -23.98 22.96
N PRO A 54 2.99 -23.24 23.14
CA PRO A 54 2.54 -22.86 24.47
C PRO A 54 2.29 -24.10 25.33
N PRO A 55 2.62 -24.05 26.65
CA PRO A 55 2.39 -25.15 27.58
C PRO A 55 0.89 -25.46 27.70
N VAL A 56 0.54 -26.76 27.71
CA VAL A 56 -0.83 -27.22 27.91
C VAL A 56 -0.97 -27.75 29.35
N GLU A 57 -1.90 -27.14 30.11
CA GLU A 57 -2.13 -27.54 31.52
C GLU A 57 -2.79 -28.92 31.64
N ILE A 58 -2.51 -29.62 32.74
CA ILE A 58 -3.08 -30.91 33.07
C ILE A 58 -4.53 -30.72 33.53
N THR A 59 -5.48 -31.44 32.92
CA THR A 59 -6.85 -31.53 33.45
C THR A 59 -6.92 -32.65 34.47
N PRO A 60 -7.23 -32.42 35.76
CA PRO A 60 -7.33 -33.47 36.79
C PRO A 60 -8.36 -34.54 36.43
N THR A 61 -8.06 -35.79 36.80
CA THR A 61 -9.03 -36.92 36.83
C THR A 61 -8.92 -37.62 38.14
N ASP A 62 -10.03 -38.09 38.72
CA ASP A 62 -10.07 -38.66 40.04
C ASP A 62 -9.23 -39.92 40.21
N ALA A 63 -8.98 -40.68 39.13
CA ALA A 63 -8.26 -41.97 39.20
C ALA A 63 -6.73 -41.90 38.96
N LEU A 64 -6.22 -40.82 38.34
CA LEU A 64 -4.79 -40.61 38.06
C LEU A 64 -4.49 -39.10 38.06
N THR A 65 -3.78 -38.65 39.05
CA THR A 65 -3.40 -37.26 39.23
C THR A 65 -1.90 -37.05 39.12
N PHE A 66 -1.50 -35.85 38.64
CA PHE A 66 -0.10 -35.46 38.57
C PHE A 66 0.13 -34.17 39.37
N THR A 67 1.17 -34.18 40.18
CA THR A 67 1.67 -32.99 40.88
C THR A 67 2.88 -32.38 40.18
N ALA A 68 3.60 -33.16 39.38
CA ALA A 68 4.66 -32.75 38.46
C ALA A 68 4.73 -33.72 37.26
N PRO A 69 5.06 -33.24 36.04
CA PRO A 69 5.15 -31.84 35.67
C PRO A 69 3.76 -31.15 35.69
N LYS A 70 3.74 -29.81 35.69
CA LYS A 70 2.48 -29.01 35.69
C LYS A 70 1.70 -29.07 34.37
N TYR A 71 2.40 -29.39 33.27
CA TYR A 71 1.84 -29.31 31.91
C TYR A 71 1.94 -30.66 31.19
N GLU A 72 0.97 -31.00 30.36
CA GLU A 72 0.99 -32.19 29.49
C GLU A 72 1.86 -31.97 28.23
N SER A 73 2.06 -30.72 27.81
CA SER A 73 2.96 -30.38 26.70
C SER A 73 3.80 -29.17 27.07
N PHE A 74 5.12 -29.31 26.96
CA PHE A 74 6.07 -28.23 27.25
C PHE A 74 7.47 -28.53 26.68
N THR A 75 8.34 -27.50 26.71
CA THR A 75 9.74 -27.56 26.32
C THR A 75 10.62 -27.44 27.56
N THR A 76 11.70 -28.20 27.64
CA THR A 76 12.73 -28.16 28.72
C THR A 76 14.13 -28.35 28.12
N GLU A 77 15.15 -27.94 28.88
CA GLU A 77 16.55 -28.20 28.58
C GLU A 77 17.08 -29.36 29.44
N ASP A 78 16.31 -29.81 30.43
CA ASP A 78 16.70 -30.83 31.38
C ASP A 78 16.98 -32.18 30.69
N GLU A 79 17.92 -32.96 31.25
CA GLU A 79 18.25 -34.29 30.77
C GLU A 79 17.28 -35.35 31.31
N THR A 80 16.67 -35.05 32.43
CA THR A 80 15.75 -35.94 33.13
C THR A 80 14.45 -35.20 33.46
N LEU A 81 13.36 -35.94 33.48
CA LEU A 81 12.07 -35.46 33.95
C LEU A 81 11.49 -36.41 34.97
N THR A 82 11.03 -35.88 36.08
CA THR A 82 10.37 -36.68 37.12
C THR A 82 8.86 -36.44 37.09
N PHE A 83 8.11 -37.52 36.94
CA PHE A 83 6.67 -37.53 37.09
C PHE A 83 6.31 -37.88 38.53
N ASN A 84 5.58 -36.99 39.19
CA ASN A 84 5.03 -37.19 40.51
C ASN A 84 3.50 -37.17 40.44
N GLY A 85 2.84 -38.05 41.13
CA GLY A 85 1.39 -38.09 41.10
C GLY A 85 0.83 -39.14 42.09
N SER A 86 -0.47 -39.39 41.95
CA SER A 86 -1.15 -40.42 42.71
C SER A 86 -2.18 -41.15 41.89
N VAL A 87 -2.41 -42.40 42.25
CA VAL A 87 -3.43 -43.28 41.66
C VAL A 87 -4.46 -43.69 42.73
N GLU A 88 -5.72 -43.81 42.34
CA GLU A 88 -6.77 -44.37 43.16
C GLU A 88 -6.98 -45.85 42.89
N GLY A 89 -6.98 -46.68 43.95
CA GLY A 89 -7.28 -48.11 43.91
C GLY A 89 -6.09 -49.00 43.53
N ASN A 90 -6.23 -50.31 43.78
CA ASN A 90 -5.18 -51.34 43.51
C ASN A 90 -5.18 -51.73 42.01
N LYS A 91 -4.78 -50.79 41.11
CA LYS A 91 -4.69 -51.05 39.68
C LYS A 91 -3.26 -50.83 39.18
N THR A 92 -2.81 -51.67 38.29
CA THR A 92 -1.46 -51.52 37.68
C THR A 92 -1.34 -50.17 36.95
N LEU A 93 -0.35 -49.37 37.29
CA LEU A 93 0.02 -48.15 36.60
C LEU A 93 1.12 -48.47 35.59
N LEU A 94 0.84 -48.12 34.31
CA LEU A 94 1.77 -48.36 33.23
C LEU A 94 2.31 -47.02 32.68
N LEU A 95 3.60 -46.95 32.36
CA LEU A 95 4.26 -45.94 31.59
C LEU A 95 4.78 -46.53 30.27
N ASN A 96 4.26 -46.11 29.14
CA ASN A 96 4.56 -46.65 27.81
C ASN A 96 4.42 -48.18 27.71
N GLY A 97 3.54 -48.78 28.52
CA GLY A 97 3.29 -50.22 28.58
C GLY A 97 4.09 -50.98 29.64
N GLU A 98 5.06 -50.36 30.30
CA GLU A 98 5.85 -50.91 31.41
C GLU A 98 5.25 -50.52 32.74
N GLU A 99 5.22 -51.46 33.71
CA GLU A 99 4.67 -51.22 35.04
C GLU A 99 5.59 -50.32 35.86
N ILE A 100 5.03 -49.27 36.53
CA ILE A 100 5.71 -48.47 37.50
C ILE A 100 5.05 -48.60 38.87
N VAL A 101 5.88 -48.65 39.91
CA VAL A 101 5.43 -48.86 41.29
C VAL A 101 4.97 -47.56 41.94
N TYR A 102 3.99 -47.70 42.82
CA TYR A 102 3.51 -46.64 43.71
C TYR A 102 3.39 -47.18 45.16
N ASP A 103 3.33 -46.29 46.14
CA ASP A 103 3.26 -46.66 47.54
C ASP A 103 1.87 -47.12 47.99
N GLU A 104 1.74 -47.57 49.24
CA GLU A 104 0.48 -48.02 49.82
C GLU A 104 -0.62 -46.92 49.83
N LYS A 105 -0.25 -45.66 49.68
CA LYS A 105 -1.15 -44.50 49.58
C LYS A 105 -1.47 -44.10 48.15
N GLY A 106 -0.94 -44.86 47.17
CA GLY A 106 -1.12 -44.62 45.75
C GLY A 106 -0.16 -43.57 45.16
N ALA A 107 0.80 -43.04 45.94
CA ALA A 107 1.71 -42.00 45.41
C ALA A 107 2.87 -42.67 44.63
N PHE A 108 3.21 -42.04 43.50
CA PHE A 108 4.35 -42.44 42.67
C PHE A 108 5.29 -41.28 42.37
N SER A 109 6.58 -41.66 42.18
CA SER A 109 7.60 -40.76 41.66
C SER A 109 8.50 -41.55 40.70
N HIS A 110 8.49 -41.14 39.43
CA HIS A 110 9.19 -41.87 38.38
C HIS A 110 9.97 -40.90 37.48
N SER A 111 11.29 -41.10 37.38
CA SER A 111 12.18 -40.27 36.56
C SER A 111 12.50 -40.97 35.25
N VAL A 112 12.49 -40.20 34.18
CA VAL A 112 12.81 -40.64 32.83
C VAL A 112 13.93 -39.78 32.24
N ASN A 113 14.78 -40.39 31.39
CA ASN A 113 15.76 -39.65 30.61
C ASN A 113 15.11 -39.10 29.34
N LEU A 114 15.34 -37.83 29.03
CA LEU A 114 14.87 -37.15 27.84
C LEU A 114 15.92 -37.21 26.73
N LYS A 115 15.50 -37.71 25.56
CA LYS A 115 16.27 -37.56 24.31
C LYS A 115 16.03 -36.15 23.73
N TYR A 116 17.00 -35.59 23.05
CA TYR A 116 16.80 -34.33 22.33
C TYR A 116 15.64 -34.46 21.32
N GLY A 117 14.84 -33.42 21.21
CA GLY A 117 13.63 -33.40 20.40
C GLY A 117 12.41 -33.90 21.17
N LYS A 118 11.45 -34.47 20.45
CA LYS A 118 10.14 -34.88 20.99
C LYS A 118 10.25 -36.20 21.76
N ASN A 119 9.83 -36.17 23.04
CA ASN A 119 9.63 -37.32 23.92
C ASN A 119 8.13 -37.46 24.21
N THR A 120 7.62 -38.68 24.20
CA THR A 120 6.20 -38.95 24.48
C THR A 120 6.10 -40.00 25.56
N PHE A 121 5.37 -39.70 26.63
CA PHE A 121 5.17 -40.55 27.78
C PHE A 121 3.68 -40.80 27.99
N LYS A 122 3.24 -42.03 27.79
CA LYS A 122 1.84 -42.42 27.99
C LYS A 122 1.68 -43.18 29.29
N PHE A 123 1.03 -42.53 30.25
CA PHE A 123 0.59 -43.18 31.49
C PHE A 123 -0.79 -43.82 31.26
N GLN A 124 -0.98 -45.00 31.81
CA GLN A 124 -2.25 -45.74 31.70
C GLN A 124 -2.57 -46.47 33.00
N ILE A 125 -3.82 -46.36 33.43
CA ILE A 125 -4.37 -47.10 34.56
C ILE A 125 -5.78 -47.61 34.17
N GLY A 126 -5.94 -48.91 33.97
CA GLY A 126 -7.18 -49.50 33.41
C GLY A 126 -7.52 -48.88 32.04
N SER A 127 -8.70 -48.27 31.90
CA SER A 127 -9.15 -47.64 30.68
C SER A 127 -8.71 -46.17 30.56
N ILE A 128 -8.14 -45.57 31.63
CA ILE A 128 -7.74 -44.17 31.66
C ILE A 128 -6.30 -44.04 31.19
N SER A 129 -6.03 -43.06 30.29
CA SER A 129 -4.67 -42.77 29.84
C SER A 129 -4.42 -41.27 29.79
N ARG A 130 -3.16 -40.90 30.08
CA ARG A 130 -2.63 -39.54 29.95
C ARG A 130 -1.34 -39.55 29.12
N THR A 131 -1.21 -38.58 28.22
CA THR A 131 -0.04 -38.51 27.34
C THR A 131 0.66 -37.18 27.51
N PHE A 132 1.92 -37.25 27.92
CA PHE A 132 2.80 -36.09 28.01
C PHE A 132 3.67 -36.01 26.76
N THR A 133 3.79 -34.81 26.20
CA THR A 133 4.67 -34.52 25.07
C THR A 133 5.71 -33.49 25.53
N VAL A 134 6.96 -33.93 25.68
CA VAL A 134 8.03 -33.07 26.19
C VAL A 134 9.09 -32.90 25.11
N HIS A 135 9.39 -31.69 24.76
CA HIS A 135 10.46 -31.37 23.81
C HIS A 135 11.71 -31.00 24.58
N ARG A 136 12.75 -31.85 24.55
CA ARG A 136 14.08 -31.49 25.08
C ARG A 136 14.81 -30.68 24.04
N ARG A 137 15.13 -29.42 24.39
CA ARG A 137 15.81 -28.46 23.52
C ARG A 137 17.33 -28.51 23.79
N TYR A 138 18.07 -28.43 22.68
CA TYR A 138 19.51 -28.21 22.74
C TYR A 138 19.80 -26.75 22.42
N VAL A 139 19.91 -25.89 23.43
CA VAL A 139 20.19 -24.47 23.26
C VAL A 139 21.57 -24.28 22.69
N ILE A 140 21.61 -23.62 21.51
CA ILE A 140 22.87 -23.30 20.85
C ILE A 140 23.15 -21.80 20.95
N ILE A 141 22.11 -20.94 20.81
CA ILE A 141 22.24 -19.49 20.87
C ILE A 141 21.52 -18.95 22.12
N THR A 142 22.22 -18.17 22.95
CA THR A 142 21.65 -17.52 24.12
C THR A 142 21.43 -16.01 23.94
N ALA A 143 22.17 -15.37 23.04
CA ALA A 143 22.03 -13.96 22.75
C ALA A 143 22.49 -13.66 21.34
N TYR A 144 21.93 -12.59 20.76
CA TYR A 144 22.35 -12.06 19.46
C TYR A 144 22.07 -10.55 19.36
N THR A 145 22.83 -9.85 18.52
CA THR A 145 22.74 -8.42 18.26
C THR A 145 22.99 -8.16 16.77
N PRO A 146 22.17 -7.32 16.10
CA PRO A 146 21.01 -6.61 16.61
C PRO A 146 19.77 -7.49 16.80
N LYS A 147 18.88 -7.16 17.74
CA LYS A 147 17.56 -7.83 17.91
C LYS A 147 16.43 -7.07 17.22
N THR A 148 16.47 -5.75 17.32
CA THR A 148 15.42 -4.85 16.83
C THR A 148 15.81 -4.19 15.51
N ALA A 149 14.85 -3.54 14.86
CA ALA A 149 15.10 -2.74 13.68
C ALA A 149 16.11 -1.62 13.97
N GLN A 150 17.01 -1.36 13.01
CA GLN A 150 18.02 -0.31 13.11
C GLN A 150 18.03 0.54 11.85
N THR A 151 18.37 1.81 12.04
CA THR A 151 18.61 2.75 10.97
C THR A 151 20.01 3.35 11.16
N LEU A 152 20.89 3.11 10.19
CA LEU A 152 22.31 3.45 10.25
C LEU A 152 22.68 4.31 9.04
N SER A 153 23.73 5.13 9.18
CA SER A 153 24.21 5.98 8.08
C SER A 153 24.88 5.17 6.97
N ALA A 154 24.91 5.72 5.76
CA ALA A 154 25.69 5.15 4.66
C ALA A 154 27.16 4.98 5.05
N GLY A 155 27.74 3.83 4.71
CA GLY A 155 29.13 3.50 5.04
C GLY A 155 29.42 3.25 6.51
N ALA A 156 28.42 3.25 7.38
CA ALA A 156 28.60 2.84 8.77
C ALA A 156 28.92 1.33 8.86
N LYS A 157 29.58 0.94 9.91
CA LYS A 157 29.78 -0.47 10.24
C LYS A 157 28.58 -0.99 11.02
N LEU A 158 28.07 -2.12 10.59
CA LEU A 158 27.04 -2.88 11.30
C LEU A 158 27.73 -4.06 12.01
N ASP A 159 27.84 -3.96 13.31
CA ASP A 159 28.44 -5.02 14.11
C ASP A 159 27.42 -6.11 14.43
N LEU A 160 27.81 -7.34 14.19
CA LEU A 160 27.04 -8.55 14.42
C LEU A 160 27.67 -9.32 15.58
N SER A 161 26.87 -9.73 16.55
CA SER A 161 27.32 -10.53 17.66
C SER A 161 26.32 -11.63 18.00
N VAL A 162 26.80 -12.85 18.24
CA VAL A 162 25.99 -13.98 18.67
C VAL A 162 26.74 -14.66 19.82
N THR A 163 26.08 -14.89 20.95
CA THR A 163 26.58 -15.77 21.99
C THR A 163 26.03 -17.16 21.73
N ALA A 164 26.90 -18.06 21.35
CA ALA A 164 26.56 -19.45 21.02
C ALA A 164 27.50 -20.45 21.70
N ARG A 165 27.17 -21.75 21.64
CA ARG A 165 28.05 -22.80 22.17
C ARG A 165 29.41 -22.71 21.52
N SER A 166 30.44 -22.86 22.35
CA SER A 166 31.83 -22.87 21.90
C SER A 166 32.07 -23.95 20.86
N GLY A 167 32.76 -23.61 19.77
CA GLY A 167 32.98 -24.50 18.63
C GLY A 167 31.79 -24.60 17.67
N ALA A 168 30.71 -23.85 17.86
CA ALA A 168 29.61 -23.78 16.89
C ALA A 168 30.06 -23.12 15.58
N THR A 169 29.47 -23.51 14.48
CA THR A 169 29.55 -22.75 13.23
C THR A 169 28.42 -21.72 13.23
N VAL A 170 28.78 -20.42 13.28
CA VAL A 170 27.80 -19.32 13.33
C VAL A 170 27.86 -18.50 12.06
N THR A 171 26.72 -18.33 11.43
CA THR A 171 26.55 -17.54 10.19
C THR A 171 25.42 -16.53 10.32
N ALA A 172 25.51 -15.45 9.54
CA ALA A 172 24.43 -14.46 9.36
C ALA A 172 24.12 -14.33 7.88
N LYS A 173 22.86 -14.50 7.50
CA LYS A 173 22.39 -14.19 6.15
C LYS A 173 21.84 -12.78 6.14
N PHE A 174 22.44 -11.89 5.35
CA PHE A 174 22.08 -10.48 5.28
C PHE A 174 22.31 -9.91 3.90
N ASN A 175 21.34 -9.17 3.36
CA ASN A 175 21.42 -8.48 2.06
C ASN A 175 21.95 -9.40 0.95
N GLY A 176 21.41 -10.61 0.82
CA GLY A 176 21.81 -11.61 -0.17
C GLY A 176 23.12 -12.36 0.11
N SER A 177 23.90 -11.93 1.09
CA SER A 177 25.22 -12.54 1.44
C SER A 177 25.13 -13.40 2.70
N THR A 178 25.99 -14.41 2.77
CA THR A 178 26.23 -15.20 3.99
C THR A 178 27.56 -14.79 4.61
N ILE A 179 27.52 -14.39 5.88
CA ILE A 179 28.64 -13.88 6.66
C ILE A 179 28.94 -14.91 7.74
N THR A 180 30.17 -15.40 7.80
CA THR A 180 30.62 -16.26 8.91
C THR A 180 31.09 -15.39 10.08
N LEU A 181 30.58 -15.65 11.28
CA LEU A 181 31.03 -14.98 12.49
C LEU A 181 32.22 -15.72 13.11
N THR A 182 33.20 -14.98 13.57
CA THR A 182 34.43 -15.51 14.15
C THR A 182 34.24 -15.68 15.66
N GLU A 183 34.55 -16.87 16.18
CA GLU A 183 34.56 -17.15 17.60
C GLU A 183 35.65 -16.32 18.30
N GLN A 184 35.24 -15.68 19.39
CA GLN A 184 36.12 -14.93 20.27
C GLN A 184 36.58 -15.83 21.42
N THR A 185 37.12 -15.26 22.49
CA THR A 185 37.59 -15.99 23.65
C THR A 185 36.52 -16.93 24.22
N GLN A 186 36.85 -18.20 24.41
CA GLN A 186 35.92 -19.20 24.93
C GLN A 186 35.48 -18.85 26.37
N ASN A 187 34.18 -18.98 26.61
CA ASN A 187 33.60 -18.81 27.92
C ASN A 187 33.64 -20.14 28.69
N PRO A 188 34.06 -20.16 29.97
CA PRO A 188 34.09 -21.37 30.81
C PRO A 188 32.77 -22.13 30.90
N ASN A 189 31.63 -21.44 30.65
CA ASN A 189 30.29 -22.03 30.67
C ASN A 189 29.91 -22.76 29.35
N GLY A 190 30.85 -22.95 28.44
CA GLY A 190 30.63 -23.62 27.16
C GLY A 190 29.92 -22.78 26.11
N PHE A 191 29.83 -21.47 26.28
CA PHE A 191 29.34 -20.50 25.30
C PHE A 191 30.41 -19.45 25.00
N SER A 192 30.58 -19.12 23.74
CA SER A 192 31.50 -18.09 23.24
C SER A 192 30.76 -16.97 22.57
N SER A 193 31.39 -15.81 22.48
CA SER A 193 30.93 -14.72 21.61
C SER A 193 31.46 -14.92 20.19
N PHE A 194 30.60 -14.85 19.22
CA PHE A 194 30.93 -14.87 17.80
C PHE A 194 30.63 -13.50 17.21
N THR A 195 31.56 -12.91 16.49
CA THR A 195 31.42 -11.54 15.94
C THR A 195 31.78 -11.45 14.48
N ALA A 196 31.15 -10.50 13.80
CA ALA A 196 31.52 -10.03 12.49
C ALA A 196 31.13 -8.56 12.34
N SER A 197 31.70 -7.86 11.38
CA SER A 197 31.33 -6.48 11.06
C SER A 197 31.09 -6.36 9.58
N VAL A 198 30.06 -5.63 9.16
CA VAL A 198 29.65 -5.42 7.76
C VAL A 198 29.63 -3.95 7.47
N ASP A 199 30.34 -3.53 6.42
CA ASP A 199 30.24 -2.16 5.95
C ASP A 199 28.94 -1.97 5.16
N LEU A 200 28.14 -0.97 5.56
CA LEU A 200 26.91 -0.63 4.86
C LEU A 200 27.22 0.09 3.53
N PRO A 201 26.31 -0.01 2.55
CA PRO A 201 26.52 0.59 1.22
C PRO A 201 26.79 2.09 1.31
N LYS A 202 27.62 2.58 0.39
CA LYS A 202 27.91 4.00 0.13
C LYS A 202 27.42 4.39 -1.25
N GLY A 203 27.49 5.68 -1.58
CA GLY A 203 27.20 6.20 -2.91
C GLY A 203 25.73 6.09 -3.30
N HIS A 204 24.79 6.14 -2.34
CA HIS A 204 23.37 6.10 -2.61
C HIS A 204 22.64 7.31 -2.00
N TYR A 205 21.70 7.84 -2.73
CA TYR A 205 20.99 9.09 -2.42
C TYR A 205 19.54 8.86 -1.96
N VAL A 206 19.18 7.60 -1.72
CA VAL A 206 17.90 7.19 -1.11
C VAL A 206 18.16 6.24 0.03
N ASP A 207 17.29 6.23 1.05
CA ASP A 207 17.37 5.25 2.12
C ASP A 207 17.17 3.84 1.55
N LYS A 208 18.08 2.90 1.87
CA LYS A 208 18.01 1.51 1.42
C LYS A 208 17.51 0.61 2.54
N ASN A 209 16.44 -0.12 2.28
CA ASN A 209 16.02 -1.21 3.15
C ASN A 209 16.86 -2.45 2.80
N LEU A 210 17.75 -2.85 3.70
CA LEU A 210 18.64 -4.00 3.50
C LEU A 210 18.03 -5.32 4.00
N GLY A 211 16.77 -5.29 4.45
CA GLY A 211 16.08 -6.46 4.97
C GLY A 211 16.40 -6.78 6.42
N THR A 212 16.19 -8.02 6.81
CA THR A 212 16.48 -8.57 8.14
C THR A 212 17.77 -9.39 8.11
N ILE A 213 18.37 -9.62 9.28
CA ILE A 213 19.49 -10.54 9.41
C ILE A 213 18.95 -11.85 9.99
N THR A 214 19.27 -12.97 9.37
CA THR A 214 18.98 -14.28 9.95
C THR A 214 20.28 -14.91 10.44
N PHE A 215 20.45 -14.95 11.76
CA PHE A 215 21.53 -15.69 12.40
C PHE A 215 21.22 -17.18 12.42
N LYS A 216 22.20 -18.01 12.13
CA LYS A 216 22.12 -19.46 12.24
C LYS A 216 23.37 -19.98 12.92
N ALA A 217 23.20 -20.79 13.96
CA ALA A 217 24.29 -21.56 14.58
C ALA A 217 24.04 -23.05 14.41
N VAL A 218 25.11 -23.79 14.16
CA VAL A 218 25.14 -25.27 14.07
C VAL A 218 26.17 -25.81 15.05
N HIS A 219 25.74 -26.74 15.89
CA HIS A 219 26.62 -27.43 16.85
C HIS A 219 26.12 -28.86 17.08
N ASN A 220 27.02 -29.85 17.02
CA ASN A 220 26.72 -31.26 17.26
C ASN A 220 25.52 -31.81 16.47
N GLY A 221 25.37 -31.41 15.21
CA GLY A 221 24.26 -31.85 14.35
C GLY A 221 22.91 -31.16 14.60
N PHE A 222 22.82 -30.23 15.55
CA PHE A 222 21.65 -29.38 15.79
C PHE A 222 21.84 -27.99 15.21
N SER A 223 20.73 -27.33 14.82
CA SER A 223 20.76 -25.94 14.39
C SER A 223 19.74 -25.10 15.11
N GLU A 224 20.06 -23.84 15.33
CA GLU A 224 19.16 -22.82 15.86
C GLU A 224 19.29 -21.54 15.03
N SER A 225 18.18 -20.84 14.81
CA SER A 225 18.16 -19.62 14.00
C SER A 225 17.25 -18.57 14.61
N PHE A 226 17.67 -17.29 14.49
CA PHE A 226 16.90 -16.12 14.91
C PHE A 226 16.97 -15.04 13.85
N THR A 227 15.87 -14.29 13.69
CA THR A 227 15.79 -13.20 12.73
C THR A 227 15.61 -11.86 13.45
N THR A 228 16.33 -10.85 13.00
CA THR A 228 16.32 -9.49 13.55
C THR A 228 15.12 -8.68 13.05
N GLY A 229 14.96 -7.45 13.58
CA GLY A 229 14.19 -6.40 12.90
C GLY A 229 14.88 -5.91 11.62
N LYS A 230 14.18 -5.09 10.85
CA LYS A 230 14.70 -4.54 9.58
C LYS A 230 15.92 -3.63 9.80
N ILE A 231 16.88 -3.73 8.89
CA ILE A 231 18.04 -2.83 8.83
C ILE A 231 17.83 -1.86 7.67
N VAL A 232 17.86 -0.56 7.97
CA VAL A 232 17.76 0.52 6.99
C VAL A 232 19.08 1.27 6.95
N CYS A 233 19.68 1.38 5.77
CA CYS A 233 20.83 2.22 5.51
C CYS A 233 20.34 3.59 5.03
N LYS A 234 20.62 4.64 5.81
CA LYS A 234 20.32 6.01 5.43
C LYS A 234 21.07 6.40 4.16
N ARG A 235 20.44 7.23 3.35
CA ARG A 235 21.12 7.87 2.22
C ARG A 235 22.36 8.62 2.71
N GLU A 236 23.31 8.79 1.82
CA GLU A 236 24.49 9.61 2.08
C GLU A 236 24.04 11.07 2.22
N ASP A 237 24.21 11.65 3.41
CA ASP A 237 23.97 13.06 3.62
C ASP A 237 25.17 13.84 3.09
N VAL A 238 24.99 14.57 2.00
CA VAL A 238 25.97 15.54 1.54
C VAL A 238 25.79 16.79 2.41
N VAL A 239 26.47 16.84 3.53
CA VAL A 239 26.52 18.03 4.38
C VAL A 239 27.41 19.06 3.70
N VAL A 240 26.81 20.13 3.18
CA VAL A 240 27.54 21.35 2.80
C VAL A 240 27.07 22.45 3.73
N ASP A 241 28.00 23.15 4.37
CA ASP A 241 27.69 24.30 5.22
C ASP A 241 26.87 25.32 4.43
N PHE A 242 25.65 25.55 4.89
CA PHE A 242 24.74 26.52 4.30
C PHE A 242 25.11 27.93 4.76
N ASP A 243 25.51 28.80 3.83
CA ASP A 243 25.51 30.23 4.07
C ASP A 243 24.14 30.82 3.69
N PRO A 244 23.31 31.21 4.67
CA PRO A 244 22.00 31.79 4.41
C PRO A 244 22.07 33.13 3.66
N ASN A 245 23.26 33.76 3.58
CA ASN A 245 23.50 35.04 2.92
C ASN A 245 24.13 34.89 1.54
N ALA A 246 24.49 33.69 1.11
CA ALA A 246 25.01 33.47 -0.23
C ALA A 246 23.91 33.75 -1.27
N THR A 247 23.98 34.88 -1.94
CA THR A 247 23.12 35.23 -3.07
C THR A 247 23.59 34.45 -4.31
N PRO A 248 22.76 33.49 -4.82
CA PRO A 248 23.06 32.84 -6.09
C PRO A 248 23.02 33.90 -7.19
N SER A 249 24.13 34.12 -7.88
CA SER A 249 24.20 35.03 -9.00
C SER A 249 23.51 34.41 -10.21
N GLY A 250 22.41 35.07 -10.65
CA GLY A 250 21.85 34.95 -12.01
C GLY A 250 21.28 33.60 -12.42
N GLY A 251 20.04 33.61 -12.84
CA GLY A 251 19.10 32.61 -13.33
C GLY A 251 19.55 31.47 -14.26
N ASN A 252 20.76 31.02 -14.20
CA ASN A 252 21.26 29.85 -14.88
C ASN A 252 21.52 28.73 -13.87
N TYR A 253 21.01 27.57 -14.15
CA TYR A 253 21.27 26.35 -13.42
C TYR A 253 22.78 26.13 -13.26
N ILE A 254 23.22 25.93 -12.02
CA ILE A 254 24.65 25.84 -11.71
C ILE A 254 25.21 24.56 -12.32
N ASN A 255 26.26 24.71 -13.12
CA ASN A 255 27.01 23.57 -13.63
C ASN A 255 27.80 22.92 -12.49
N VAL A 256 27.50 21.64 -12.27
CA VAL A 256 28.33 20.59 -11.67
C VAL A 256 29.07 20.93 -10.37
N GLY A 257 28.60 20.42 -9.27
CA GLY A 257 29.30 20.36 -7.98
C GLY A 257 28.40 20.46 -6.78
N SER A 258 27.77 21.60 -6.57
CA SER A 258 26.78 21.80 -5.52
C SER A 258 25.76 22.85 -5.95
N GLY A 259 24.52 22.70 -5.47
CA GLY A 259 23.43 23.62 -5.79
C GLY A 259 22.36 23.60 -4.71
N ILE A 260 21.37 24.46 -4.87
CA ILE A 260 20.20 24.43 -4.00
C ILE A 260 19.34 23.24 -4.43
N ILE A 261 19.13 22.29 -3.52
CA ILE A 261 18.26 21.14 -3.69
C ILE A 261 16.91 21.47 -3.08
N CYS A 262 15.84 21.13 -3.82
CA CYS A 262 14.47 21.13 -3.31
C CYS A 262 14.05 19.67 -3.10
N GLU A 263 13.58 19.32 -1.91
CA GLU A 263 13.08 17.99 -1.56
C GLU A 263 11.61 18.08 -1.14
N VAL A 264 10.77 17.21 -1.68
CA VAL A 264 9.38 17.04 -1.26
C VAL A 264 9.33 16.38 0.12
N VAL A 265 8.82 17.09 1.13
CA VAL A 265 8.72 16.61 2.52
C VAL A 265 7.30 16.24 2.94
N ALA A 266 6.29 16.79 2.27
CA ALA A 266 4.90 16.36 2.40
C ALA A 266 4.69 14.99 1.74
N ASN A 267 3.50 14.39 1.89
CA ASN A 267 3.20 13.12 1.24
C ASN A 267 3.37 13.19 -0.28
N ASP A 268 3.06 14.34 -0.87
CA ASP A 268 3.32 14.70 -2.26
C ASP A 268 3.40 16.23 -2.43
N ALA A 269 3.86 16.67 -3.58
CA ALA A 269 3.89 18.08 -3.97
C ALA A 269 3.25 18.28 -5.33
N GLU A 270 2.31 19.22 -5.40
CA GLU A 270 1.70 19.65 -6.66
C GLU A 270 2.72 20.35 -7.57
N THR A 271 2.70 20.04 -8.86
CA THR A 271 3.55 20.69 -9.87
C THR A 271 2.75 21.55 -10.84
N PHE A 272 3.41 22.54 -11.42
CA PHE A 272 2.84 23.50 -12.37
C PHE A 272 3.71 23.67 -13.61
N THR A 273 3.10 23.89 -14.74
CA THR A 273 3.81 24.19 -16.01
C THR A 273 3.96 25.66 -16.31
N GLY A 274 3.25 26.53 -15.63
CA GLY A 274 3.22 27.96 -15.98
C GLY A 274 3.53 28.92 -14.84
N THR A 275 3.71 30.21 -15.13
CA THR A 275 4.11 31.29 -14.19
C THR A 275 3.07 32.37 -13.95
N THR A 276 1.89 32.31 -14.56
CA THR A 276 0.90 33.41 -14.47
C THR A 276 0.01 33.24 -13.23
N ASN A 277 -0.31 34.36 -12.57
CA ASN A 277 -1.11 34.45 -11.35
C ASN A 277 -2.63 34.24 -11.58
N ASN A 278 -3.05 33.38 -12.50
CA ASN A 278 -4.46 33.24 -12.79
C ASN A 278 -4.95 31.84 -12.44
N ASP A 279 -5.83 31.71 -11.47
CA ASP A 279 -6.43 30.46 -10.97
C ASP A 279 -7.07 29.59 -12.06
N LYS A 280 -7.45 30.22 -13.18
CA LYS A 280 -8.21 29.53 -14.24
C LYS A 280 -7.34 29.02 -15.39
N SER A 281 -6.06 29.35 -15.43
CA SER A 281 -5.27 29.23 -16.65
C SER A 281 -4.19 28.16 -16.63
N LYS A 282 -4.15 27.25 -15.63
CA LYS A 282 -3.04 26.29 -15.54
C LYS A 282 -3.52 24.90 -15.19
N PRO A 283 -3.37 23.99 -16.12
CA PRO A 283 -3.53 22.59 -15.79
C PRO A 283 -2.46 22.24 -14.74
N PHE A 284 -2.93 21.69 -13.68
CA PHE A 284 -2.16 20.93 -12.72
C PHE A 284 -1.60 19.69 -13.44
N ASN A 285 -0.31 19.49 -13.33
CA ASN A 285 0.34 18.48 -14.15
C ASN A 285 0.42 17.11 -13.49
N ASN A 286 1.08 17.05 -12.32
CA ASN A 286 1.19 15.83 -11.53
C ASN A 286 1.67 16.14 -10.12
N TYR A 287 1.51 15.17 -9.24
CA TYR A 287 2.10 15.18 -7.91
C TYR A 287 3.46 14.49 -7.94
N LEU A 288 4.48 15.13 -7.35
CA LEU A 288 5.76 14.47 -7.07
C LEU A 288 5.68 13.84 -5.68
N PRO A 289 6.00 12.55 -5.52
CA PRO A 289 5.90 11.86 -4.24
C PRO A 289 6.96 12.33 -3.25
N LYS A 290 6.69 12.08 -1.96
CA LYS A 290 7.59 12.39 -0.85
C LYS A 290 8.99 11.83 -1.09
N GLY A 291 9.99 12.66 -0.83
CA GLY A 291 11.40 12.33 -1.01
C GLY A 291 11.92 12.62 -2.41
N THR A 292 11.07 13.03 -3.38
CA THR A 292 11.56 13.51 -4.68
C THR A 292 12.47 14.71 -4.47
N VAL A 293 13.63 14.70 -5.12
CA VAL A 293 14.66 15.75 -5.04
C VAL A 293 15.06 16.22 -6.42
N ASP A 294 15.36 17.52 -6.55
CA ASP A 294 16.01 18.10 -7.73
C ASP A 294 16.75 19.37 -7.36
N TYR A 295 17.69 19.79 -8.20
CA TYR A 295 18.20 21.15 -8.10
C TYR A 295 17.10 22.16 -8.35
N SER A 296 17.13 23.28 -7.65
CA SER A 296 16.09 24.29 -7.77
C SER A 296 16.65 25.70 -7.83
N SER A 297 15.84 26.62 -8.36
CA SER A 297 16.15 28.04 -8.28
C SER A 297 16.01 28.53 -6.82
N ALA A 298 16.85 29.50 -6.42
CA ALA A 298 16.67 30.21 -5.15
C ALA A 298 15.46 31.15 -5.16
N LYS A 299 14.98 31.53 -6.35
CA LYS A 299 13.89 32.48 -6.50
C LYS A 299 12.55 31.80 -6.29
N LEU A 300 11.83 32.27 -5.27
CA LEU A 300 10.43 31.89 -5.04
C LEU A 300 9.50 32.76 -5.90
N VAL A 301 8.48 32.12 -6.45
CA VAL A 301 7.42 32.81 -7.19
C VAL A 301 6.11 32.64 -6.42
N THR A 302 5.49 33.75 -6.03
CA THR A 302 4.17 33.72 -5.41
C THR A 302 3.11 33.60 -6.49
N VAL A 303 2.26 32.59 -6.39
CA VAL A 303 1.09 32.40 -7.26
C VAL A 303 -0.17 32.31 -6.42
N LYS A 304 -1.28 32.81 -6.97
CA LYS A 304 -2.58 32.65 -6.35
C LYS A 304 -3.34 31.54 -7.07
N THR A 305 -3.69 30.50 -6.36
CA THR A 305 -4.49 29.40 -6.87
C THR A 305 -5.43 28.90 -5.77
N ASP A 306 -6.55 28.30 -6.12
CA ASP A 306 -7.59 27.85 -5.17
C ASP A 306 -8.02 28.93 -4.13
N GLY A 307 -7.94 30.20 -4.50
CA GLY A 307 -8.26 31.31 -3.60
C GLY A 307 -7.13 31.75 -2.66
N TYR A 308 -5.99 31.04 -2.63
CA TYR A 308 -4.87 31.26 -1.71
C TYR A 308 -3.56 31.57 -2.42
N ASN A 309 -2.67 32.27 -1.70
CA ASN A 309 -1.30 32.52 -2.16
C ASN A 309 -0.42 31.32 -1.83
N HIS A 310 0.34 30.84 -2.81
CA HIS A 310 1.31 29.77 -2.67
C HIS A 310 2.68 30.22 -3.16
N GLN A 311 3.73 29.68 -2.60
CA GLN A 311 5.10 29.90 -3.06
C GLN A 311 5.55 28.69 -3.88
N LEU A 312 6.10 28.96 -5.05
CA LEU A 312 6.64 27.96 -5.96
C LEU A 312 8.14 28.15 -6.14
N VAL A 313 8.83 27.05 -6.36
CA VAL A 313 10.22 27.01 -6.81
C VAL A 313 10.30 26.29 -8.16
N THR A 314 11.24 26.71 -9.02
CA THR A 314 11.50 26.02 -10.30
C THR A 314 12.60 24.99 -10.09
N LEU A 315 12.31 23.76 -10.45
CA LEU A 315 13.25 22.64 -10.48
C LEU A 315 14.10 22.69 -11.76
N ARG A 316 15.28 22.09 -11.75
CA ARG A 316 16.17 21.99 -12.91
C ARG A 316 15.52 21.27 -14.08
N CYS A 317 14.71 20.26 -13.82
CA CYS A 317 13.93 19.57 -14.85
C CYS A 317 12.83 20.45 -15.50
N GLY A 318 12.71 21.72 -15.14
CA GLY A 318 11.74 22.68 -15.69
C GLY A 318 10.40 22.73 -14.94
N ARG A 319 10.19 21.87 -13.97
CA ARG A 319 8.96 21.82 -13.15
C ARG A 319 8.94 22.94 -12.11
N LYS A 320 7.74 23.41 -11.79
CA LYS A 320 7.49 24.30 -10.67
C LYS A 320 6.73 23.56 -9.59
N VAL A 321 7.27 23.57 -8.39
CA VAL A 321 6.77 22.81 -7.26
C VAL A 321 6.40 23.76 -6.14
N TYR A 322 5.35 23.46 -5.39
CA TYR A 322 5.02 24.17 -4.16
C TYR A 322 6.14 24.04 -3.13
N VAL A 323 6.60 25.18 -2.63
CA VAL A 323 7.47 25.23 -1.45
C VAL A 323 6.64 25.18 -0.18
N SER A 324 5.51 25.91 -0.19
CA SER A 324 4.60 25.98 0.94
C SER A 324 3.16 26.05 0.48
N LYS A 325 2.25 25.56 1.31
CA LYS A 325 0.81 25.59 1.10
C LYS A 325 0.14 26.29 2.27
N ARG A 326 -0.72 27.27 1.96
CA ARG A 326 -1.55 27.91 2.97
C ARG A 326 -2.73 27.00 3.31
N ARG A 327 -2.98 26.77 4.60
CA ARG A 327 -4.15 26.05 5.05
C ARG A 327 -5.39 26.94 4.99
N SER A 328 -6.45 26.47 4.34
CA SER A 328 -7.77 27.08 4.39
C SER A 328 -8.52 26.61 5.65
N PRO A 329 -9.21 27.49 6.38
CA PRO A 329 -9.33 28.96 6.28
C PRO A 329 -8.26 29.74 7.05
N TYR A 330 -7.10 29.17 7.29
CA TYR A 330 -6.07 29.68 8.18
C TYR A 330 -4.99 30.47 7.45
N THR A 331 -4.25 31.28 8.20
CA THR A 331 -3.18 32.13 7.68
C THR A 331 -1.83 31.45 7.60
N ASP A 332 -1.68 30.28 8.21
CA ASP A 332 -0.40 29.60 8.32
C ASP A 332 -0.03 28.82 7.05
N PHE A 333 1.24 28.90 6.68
CA PHE A 333 1.82 28.12 5.60
C PHE A 333 2.34 26.78 6.13
N THR A 334 2.02 25.71 5.40
CA THR A 334 2.61 24.40 5.65
C THR A 334 3.70 24.14 4.62
N ALA A 335 4.89 23.79 5.06
CA ALA A 335 5.97 23.42 4.17
C ALA A 335 5.62 22.13 3.41
N VAL A 336 5.66 22.19 2.08
CA VAL A 336 5.48 21.05 1.17
C VAL A 336 6.83 20.52 0.72
N THR A 337 7.82 21.44 0.59
CA THR A 337 9.20 21.13 0.26
C THR A 337 10.13 21.79 1.26
N LYS A 338 11.36 21.29 1.36
CA LYS A 338 12.49 21.96 1.99
C LYS A 338 13.58 22.24 0.97
N GLN A 339 14.38 23.27 1.19
CA GLN A 339 15.55 23.59 0.38
C GLN A 339 16.82 23.48 1.24
N TYR A 340 17.88 22.97 0.64
CA TYR A 340 19.21 22.88 1.25
C TYR A 340 20.28 22.88 0.15
N VAL A 341 21.54 23.12 0.51
CA VAL A 341 22.67 23.04 -0.43
C VAL A 341 23.20 21.62 -0.43
N GLY A 342 23.45 21.07 -1.62
CA GLY A 342 23.96 19.73 -1.76
C GLY A 342 24.30 19.37 -3.21
N THR A 343 24.69 18.12 -3.43
CA THR A 343 25.01 17.56 -4.75
C THR A 343 24.09 16.40 -5.05
N LEU A 344 23.54 16.38 -6.25
CA LEU A 344 22.73 15.26 -6.79
C LEU A 344 23.51 14.60 -7.91
N PRO A 345 23.25 13.31 -8.19
CA PRO A 345 23.76 12.66 -9.39
C PRO A 345 23.31 13.40 -10.66
N ASP A 346 24.10 13.33 -11.69
CA ASP A 346 23.81 13.92 -13.00
C ASP A 346 22.97 12.98 -13.90
N HIS A 347 22.86 11.72 -13.52
CA HIS A 347 22.10 10.69 -14.23
C HIS A 347 21.34 9.78 -13.25
N ASN A 348 20.32 9.12 -13.76
CA ASN A 348 19.53 8.12 -13.05
C ASN A 348 19.44 6.85 -13.90
N GLU A 349 19.44 5.70 -13.23
CA GLU A 349 19.24 4.41 -13.86
C GLU A 349 17.94 3.81 -13.33
N LEU A 350 17.11 3.35 -14.22
CA LEU A 350 15.83 2.75 -13.93
C LEU A 350 15.80 1.31 -14.40
N SER A 351 15.16 0.44 -13.64
CA SER A 351 14.83 -0.91 -14.10
C SER A 351 13.43 -1.32 -13.63
N VAL A 352 12.77 -2.13 -14.45
CA VAL A 352 11.47 -2.70 -14.08
C VAL A 352 11.67 -3.74 -12.98
N ALA A 353 11.09 -3.51 -11.81
CA ALA A 353 11.11 -4.46 -10.71
C ALA A 353 9.85 -5.34 -10.72
N ASP A 354 8.70 -4.77 -11.08
CA ASP A 354 7.43 -5.48 -11.19
C ASP A 354 6.45 -4.70 -12.08
N PHE A 355 5.62 -5.45 -12.81
CA PHE A 355 4.44 -4.93 -13.48
C PHE A 355 3.32 -5.95 -13.33
N SER A 356 2.30 -5.61 -12.57
CA SER A 356 1.23 -6.54 -12.17
C SER A 356 -0.11 -5.84 -12.04
N SER A 357 -1.20 -6.61 -12.03
CA SER A 357 -2.55 -6.13 -11.76
C SER A 357 -3.21 -7.01 -10.69
N ASP A 358 -3.90 -6.38 -9.75
CA ASP A 358 -4.70 -7.05 -8.72
C ASP A 358 -6.21 -7.11 -9.07
N GLY A 359 -6.56 -6.72 -10.29
CA GLY A 359 -7.93 -6.58 -10.77
C GLY A 359 -8.50 -5.18 -10.55
N THR A 360 -8.14 -4.50 -9.46
CA THR A 360 -8.59 -3.12 -9.17
C THR A 360 -7.60 -2.07 -9.65
N HIS A 361 -6.32 -2.38 -9.59
CA HIS A 361 -5.24 -1.49 -10.03
C HIS A 361 -4.17 -2.25 -10.81
N THR A 362 -3.65 -1.59 -11.82
CA THR A 362 -2.40 -1.99 -12.47
C THR A 362 -1.24 -1.22 -11.84
N LYS A 363 -0.18 -1.94 -11.45
CA LYS A 363 0.97 -1.38 -10.75
C LYS A 363 2.25 -1.58 -11.54
N LEU A 364 2.99 -0.49 -11.76
CA LEU A 364 4.37 -0.49 -12.23
C LEU A 364 5.30 -0.14 -11.08
N THR A 365 6.30 -0.97 -10.82
CA THR A 365 7.34 -0.74 -9.81
C THR A 365 8.70 -0.65 -10.47
N LEU A 366 9.41 0.45 -10.23
CA LEU A 366 10.72 0.72 -10.82
C LEU A 366 11.78 0.84 -9.74
N ASN A 367 12.91 0.15 -9.91
CA ASN A 367 14.13 0.49 -9.18
C ASN A 367 14.69 1.81 -9.72
N THR A 368 15.30 2.61 -8.86
CA THR A 368 15.92 3.89 -9.21
C THR A 368 17.13 4.16 -8.32
N ASN A 369 18.19 4.79 -8.88
CA ASN A 369 19.36 5.15 -8.08
C ASN A 369 19.06 6.29 -7.10
N TRP A 370 18.22 7.25 -7.51
CA TRP A 370 17.79 8.36 -6.69
C TRP A 370 16.38 8.83 -7.08
N LYS A 371 15.73 9.54 -6.20
CA LYS A 371 14.33 9.98 -6.33
C LYS A 371 14.22 11.22 -7.22
N ALA A 372 14.58 11.07 -8.50
CA ALA A 372 14.47 12.13 -9.50
C ALA A 372 13.01 12.47 -9.81
N PRO A 373 12.73 13.71 -10.27
CA PRO A 373 11.40 14.06 -10.77
C PRO A 373 11.02 13.28 -12.02
N PHE A 374 9.74 13.19 -12.25
CA PHE A 374 9.18 12.68 -13.51
C PHE A 374 8.03 13.58 -13.98
N GLU A 375 7.63 13.42 -15.20
CA GLU A 375 6.47 14.06 -15.83
C GLU A 375 5.43 13.03 -16.20
N PHE A 376 4.17 13.30 -15.85
CA PHE A 376 3.03 12.49 -16.24
C PHE A 376 2.11 13.33 -17.11
N GLU A 377 1.81 12.90 -18.33
CA GLU A 377 1.01 13.63 -19.27
C GLU A 377 -0.03 12.72 -19.96
N LEU A 378 -1.27 13.22 -20.02
CA LEU A 378 -2.29 12.69 -20.92
C LEU A 378 -2.07 13.33 -22.31
N LYS A 379 -1.44 12.60 -23.22
CA LYS A 379 -1.00 13.14 -24.50
C LYS A 379 -2.15 13.22 -25.50
N ASP A 380 -2.06 14.22 -26.37
CA ASP A 380 -3.07 14.59 -27.36
C ASP A 380 -4.37 15.15 -26.75
N GLN A 381 -4.38 15.41 -25.42
CA GLN A 381 -5.47 16.13 -24.82
C GLN A 381 -5.47 17.59 -25.27
N ALA A 382 -6.51 17.96 -26.02
CA ALA A 382 -6.71 19.34 -26.45
C ALA A 382 -7.32 20.18 -25.31
N TYR A 383 -6.70 21.35 -25.09
CA TYR A 383 -7.21 22.38 -24.18
C TYR A 383 -7.51 23.65 -24.96
N ASN A 384 -8.57 24.35 -24.60
CA ASN A 384 -8.83 25.69 -25.16
C ASN A 384 -7.90 26.74 -24.51
N SER A 385 -8.02 28.01 -24.96
CA SER A 385 -7.21 29.12 -24.44
C SER A 385 -7.36 29.37 -22.92
N ASN A 386 -8.43 28.86 -22.30
CA ASN A 386 -8.67 28.93 -20.87
C ASN A 386 -8.30 27.61 -20.15
N PHE A 387 -7.53 26.72 -20.80
CA PHE A 387 -7.16 25.39 -20.32
C PHE A 387 -8.35 24.51 -19.92
N THR A 388 -9.49 24.71 -20.56
CA THR A 388 -10.69 23.91 -20.35
C THR A 388 -10.72 22.75 -21.35
N VAL A 389 -11.12 21.58 -20.88
CA VAL A 389 -11.31 20.39 -21.71
C VAL A 389 -12.68 20.45 -22.39
N ASN A 390 -12.71 20.75 -23.69
CA ASN A 390 -13.96 20.70 -24.47
C ASN A 390 -14.32 19.26 -24.82
N ASN A 391 -13.35 18.49 -25.32
CA ASN A 391 -13.49 17.08 -25.64
C ASN A 391 -12.34 16.28 -25.03
N VAL A 392 -12.60 15.03 -24.70
CA VAL A 392 -11.56 14.09 -24.31
C VAL A 392 -10.91 13.57 -25.58
N THR A 393 -9.61 13.84 -25.77
CA THR A 393 -8.91 13.56 -27.03
C THR A 393 -7.63 12.74 -26.83
N PHE A 394 -7.18 12.53 -25.59
CA PHE A 394 -5.94 11.79 -25.33
C PHE A 394 -6.08 10.31 -25.65
N ASN A 395 -5.02 9.74 -26.25
CA ASN A 395 -4.93 8.34 -26.66
C ASN A 395 -3.84 7.58 -25.93
N TYR A 396 -2.96 8.26 -25.21
CA TYR A 396 -1.88 7.62 -24.46
C TYR A 396 -1.43 8.48 -23.28
N VAL A 397 -0.77 7.80 -22.35
CA VAL A 397 -0.15 8.38 -21.16
C VAL A 397 1.36 8.31 -21.33
N ASP A 398 2.03 9.44 -21.22
CA ASP A 398 3.49 9.51 -21.16
C ASP A 398 3.96 9.72 -19.74
N ILE A 399 4.91 8.89 -19.28
CA ILE A 399 5.66 9.10 -18.06
C ILE A 399 7.12 9.32 -18.46
N THR A 400 7.57 10.57 -18.34
CA THR A 400 8.96 10.96 -18.69
C THR A 400 9.78 11.10 -17.43
N PHE A 401 10.84 10.29 -17.32
CA PHE A 401 11.74 10.26 -16.16
C PHE A 401 12.93 11.19 -16.41
N CYS A 402 12.99 12.26 -15.64
CA CYS A 402 14.08 13.24 -15.72
C CYS A 402 15.43 12.57 -15.37
N TYR A 403 16.48 12.94 -16.10
CA TYR A 403 17.85 12.45 -15.89
C TYR A 403 18.06 10.94 -16.13
N ALA A 404 17.07 10.22 -16.60
CA ALA A 404 17.20 8.78 -16.86
C ALA A 404 18.10 8.55 -18.07
N THR A 405 19.23 7.91 -17.85
CA THR A 405 20.20 7.56 -18.91
C THR A 405 20.17 6.09 -19.28
N VAL A 406 19.66 5.25 -18.36
CA VAL A 406 19.46 3.81 -18.53
C VAL A 406 18.02 3.48 -18.14
N PHE A 407 17.41 2.63 -18.95
CA PHE A 407 16.16 1.96 -18.62
C PHE A 407 16.31 0.48 -19.00
N ASP A 408 16.14 -0.41 -18.01
CA ASP A 408 16.31 -1.86 -18.18
C ASP A 408 15.02 -2.60 -17.84
N GLY A 409 14.80 -3.73 -18.49
CA GLY A 409 13.64 -4.58 -18.32
C GLY A 409 12.50 -4.28 -19.28
N GLU A 410 11.54 -5.19 -19.31
CA GLU A 410 10.37 -5.16 -20.18
C GLU A 410 9.10 -5.01 -19.35
N ILE A 411 8.08 -4.38 -19.94
CA ILE A 411 6.73 -4.26 -19.37
C ILE A 411 5.81 -5.14 -20.22
N ASN A 412 5.40 -6.26 -19.65
CA ASN A 412 4.48 -7.19 -20.34
C ASN A 412 3.05 -6.94 -19.86
N LEU A 413 2.20 -6.48 -20.75
CA LEU A 413 0.77 -6.22 -20.47
C LEU A 413 -0.05 -7.52 -20.32
N GLY A 414 0.48 -8.68 -20.76
CA GLY A 414 -0.29 -9.91 -20.85
C GLY A 414 -1.41 -9.82 -21.90
N ASP A 415 -2.24 -10.85 -21.96
CA ASP A 415 -3.41 -10.87 -22.82
C ASP A 415 -4.54 -10.05 -22.18
N ASN A 416 -5.17 -9.17 -22.96
CA ASN A 416 -6.34 -8.37 -22.52
C ASN A 416 -6.13 -7.48 -21.29
N HIS A 417 -5.06 -6.68 -21.27
CA HIS A 417 -4.87 -5.70 -20.20
C HIS A 417 -6.08 -4.71 -20.13
N PRO A 418 -6.59 -4.37 -18.91
CA PRO A 418 -7.85 -3.60 -18.79
C PRO A 418 -7.79 -2.16 -19.33
N ILE A 419 -6.63 -1.54 -19.40
CA ILE A 419 -6.48 -0.13 -19.77
C ILE A 419 -5.63 0.04 -21.02
N PHE A 420 -4.51 -0.67 -21.12
CA PHE A 420 -3.44 -0.41 -22.08
C PHE A 420 -3.42 -1.45 -23.19
N GLU A 421 -3.20 -1.01 -24.43
CA GLU A 421 -3.00 -1.84 -25.60
C GLU A 421 -1.52 -2.14 -25.83
N GLU A 422 -0.64 -1.14 -25.61
CA GLU A 422 0.80 -1.24 -25.85
C GLU A 422 1.57 -0.35 -24.88
N VAL A 423 2.83 -0.72 -24.57
CA VAL A 423 3.78 0.14 -23.87
C VAL A 423 5.03 0.31 -24.74
N LYS A 424 5.44 1.56 -24.97
CA LYS A 424 6.67 1.91 -25.68
C LYS A 424 7.66 2.55 -24.74
N ILE A 425 8.90 2.04 -24.78
CA ILE A 425 10.05 2.63 -24.08
C ILE A 425 10.76 3.53 -25.07
N ILE A 426 10.74 4.84 -24.85
CA ILE A 426 11.27 5.86 -25.75
C ILE A 426 12.49 6.52 -25.10
N LYS A 427 13.66 6.37 -25.72
CA LYS A 427 14.88 7.04 -25.30
C LYS A 427 14.93 8.44 -25.90
N ASN A 428 15.03 9.46 -25.05
CA ASN A 428 15.33 10.84 -25.43
C ASN A 428 16.83 11.15 -25.19
N LYS A 429 17.27 12.39 -25.41
CA LYS A 429 18.68 12.76 -25.20
C LYS A 429 19.16 12.58 -23.76
N SER A 430 18.34 12.99 -22.77
CA SER A 430 18.66 13.00 -21.35
C SER A 430 17.65 12.25 -20.47
N ASP A 431 16.62 11.69 -21.08
CA ASP A 431 15.47 11.17 -20.38
C ASP A 431 14.95 9.89 -21.05
N TYR A 432 14.15 9.13 -20.35
CA TYR A 432 13.33 8.06 -20.90
C TYR A 432 11.86 8.37 -20.71
N THR A 433 11.05 8.02 -21.70
CA THR A 433 9.59 8.12 -21.63
C THR A 433 9.00 6.72 -21.77
N LEU A 434 8.16 6.33 -20.82
CA LEU A 434 7.24 5.21 -20.98
C LEU A 434 5.94 5.75 -21.55
N ARG A 435 5.57 5.28 -22.74
CA ARG A 435 4.29 5.61 -23.38
C ARG A 435 3.36 4.43 -23.27
N PHE A 436 2.29 4.60 -22.51
CA PHE A 436 1.21 3.64 -22.37
C PHE A 436 0.09 4.03 -23.34
N ILE A 437 -0.11 3.24 -24.38
CA ILE A 437 -1.17 3.45 -25.38
C ILE A 437 -2.46 2.87 -24.82
N LEU A 438 -3.52 3.67 -24.84
CA LEU A 438 -4.84 3.28 -24.30
C LEU A 438 -5.60 2.43 -25.33
N LYS A 439 -6.33 1.43 -24.87
CA LYS A 439 -7.27 0.64 -25.69
C LYS A 439 -8.33 1.54 -26.35
N ASN A 440 -8.85 2.51 -25.60
CA ASN A 440 -9.89 3.40 -26.03
C ASN A 440 -9.46 4.86 -25.81
N GLN A 441 -9.81 5.75 -26.72
CA GLN A 441 -9.60 7.18 -26.53
C GLN A 441 -10.26 7.65 -25.24
N GLY A 442 -9.46 8.25 -24.34
CA GLY A 442 -9.93 8.72 -23.05
C GLY A 442 -10.21 7.62 -22.02
N GLY A 443 -9.98 6.35 -22.34
CA GLY A 443 -10.16 5.17 -21.48
C GLY A 443 -9.10 5.08 -20.38
N PHE A 444 -9.07 6.07 -19.50
CA PHE A 444 -8.16 6.17 -18.35
C PHE A 444 -8.96 6.65 -17.15
N TYR A 445 -8.71 6.07 -15.96
CA TYR A 445 -9.62 6.22 -14.83
C TYR A 445 -8.98 6.81 -13.59
N GLY A 446 -7.67 6.93 -13.58
CA GLY A 446 -6.92 7.54 -12.49
C GLY A 446 -5.57 6.90 -12.24
N TRP A 447 -4.74 7.59 -11.43
CA TRP A 447 -3.39 7.13 -11.11
C TRP A 447 -2.85 7.78 -9.84
N THR A 448 -1.82 7.15 -9.28
CA THR A 448 -1.00 7.71 -8.20
C THR A 448 0.43 7.24 -8.32
N SER A 449 1.33 7.92 -7.63
CA SER A 449 2.73 7.52 -7.52
C SER A 449 3.23 7.69 -6.10
N TYR A 450 4.14 6.82 -5.69
CA TYR A 450 4.78 6.87 -4.37
C TYR A 450 6.08 6.07 -4.39
N TYR A 451 6.89 6.24 -3.35
CA TYR A 451 8.02 5.35 -3.09
C TYR A 451 7.61 4.33 -2.02
N ASN A 452 7.78 3.04 -2.32
CA ASN A 452 7.50 1.96 -1.38
C ASN A 452 8.59 1.84 -0.28
N ALA A 453 8.46 0.85 0.58
CA ALA A 453 9.40 0.62 1.69
C ALA A 453 10.82 0.25 1.22
N GLU A 454 10.95 -0.28 0.01
CA GLU A 454 12.19 -0.62 -0.66
C GLU A 454 12.80 0.57 -1.44
N ASN A 455 12.19 1.76 -1.35
CA ASN A 455 12.52 2.98 -2.10
C ASN A 455 12.38 2.86 -3.62
N GLN A 456 11.55 1.92 -4.10
CA GLN A 456 11.21 1.80 -5.51
C GLN A 456 10.10 2.79 -5.85
N LEU A 457 10.17 3.38 -7.06
CA LEU A 457 9.13 4.26 -7.57
C LEU A 457 7.97 3.42 -8.11
N CYS A 458 6.81 3.58 -7.49
CA CYS A 458 5.59 2.89 -7.87
C CYS A 458 4.62 3.84 -8.57
N PHE A 459 4.01 3.37 -9.66
CA PHE A 459 2.83 3.95 -10.26
C PHE A 459 1.69 2.95 -10.14
N GLU A 460 0.52 3.42 -9.72
CA GLU A 460 -0.69 2.63 -9.73
C GLU A 460 -1.71 3.32 -10.62
N PHE A 461 -2.32 2.56 -11.53
CA PHE A 461 -3.37 2.98 -12.45
C PHE A 461 -4.67 2.31 -12.05
N LEU A 462 -5.74 3.08 -11.89
CA LEU A 462 -7.06 2.53 -11.58
C LEU A 462 -7.60 1.77 -12.79
N ASN A 463 -7.92 0.50 -12.62
CA ASN A 463 -8.60 -0.30 -13.64
C ASN A 463 -10.09 0.09 -13.73
N PRO A 464 -10.75 -0.13 -14.85
CA PRO A 464 -12.20 0.05 -14.91
C PRO A 464 -12.90 -0.85 -13.89
N VAL A 465 -13.86 -0.25 -13.17
CA VAL A 465 -14.62 -0.99 -12.16
C VAL A 465 -15.40 -2.14 -12.79
N GLN A 466 -15.33 -3.31 -12.15
CA GLN A 466 -16.08 -4.48 -12.60
C GLN A 466 -17.40 -4.55 -11.83
N ILE A 467 -18.50 -4.33 -12.54
CA ILE A 467 -19.86 -4.44 -12.03
C ILE A 467 -20.68 -5.40 -12.90
N SER A 468 -21.77 -5.96 -12.36
CA SER A 468 -22.64 -6.87 -13.07
C SER A 468 -24.00 -6.23 -13.39
N GLU A 469 -24.72 -6.81 -14.36
CA GLU A 469 -26.11 -6.48 -14.61
C GLU A 469 -27.00 -7.12 -13.56
N ALA A 470 -28.09 -6.43 -13.18
CA ALA A 470 -29.06 -6.92 -12.21
C ALA A 470 -30.48 -6.51 -12.60
N ASP A 471 -31.47 -7.30 -12.21
CA ASP A 471 -32.89 -7.00 -12.42
C ASP A 471 -33.39 -6.09 -11.28
N ASN A 472 -33.04 -4.82 -11.35
CA ASN A 472 -33.50 -3.76 -10.45
C ASN A 472 -33.72 -2.45 -11.22
N GLU A 473 -34.19 -1.40 -10.55
CA GLU A 473 -34.53 -0.11 -11.20
C GLU A 473 -33.30 0.58 -11.85
N TYR A 474 -32.08 0.17 -11.54
CA TYR A 474 -30.84 0.73 -12.08
C TYR A 474 -30.16 -0.19 -13.11
N GLY A 475 -30.58 -1.45 -13.22
CA GLY A 475 -30.03 -2.43 -14.15
C GLY A 475 -28.62 -2.94 -13.75
N ALA A 476 -28.16 -2.71 -12.52
CA ALA A 476 -26.81 -3.04 -12.10
C ALA A 476 -26.71 -3.52 -10.65
N ASP A 477 -25.73 -4.38 -10.38
CA ASP A 477 -25.19 -4.73 -9.06
C ASP A 477 -23.80 -4.09 -8.94
N LEU A 478 -23.62 -3.23 -7.93
CA LEU A 478 -22.40 -2.51 -7.65
C LEU A 478 -21.49 -3.24 -6.65
N THR A 479 -21.73 -4.54 -6.41
CA THR A 479 -20.85 -5.35 -5.54
C THR A 479 -19.40 -5.29 -6.05
N GLY A 480 -18.48 -4.88 -5.18
CA GLY A 480 -17.08 -4.66 -5.50
C GLY A 480 -16.73 -3.18 -5.79
N ALA A 481 -17.69 -2.37 -6.21
CA ALA A 481 -17.44 -0.94 -6.42
C ALA A 481 -17.22 -0.19 -5.10
N ARG A 482 -16.23 0.70 -5.08
CA ARG A 482 -15.85 1.53 -3.92
C ARG A 482 -16.05 3.00 -4.26
N ILE A 483 -16.90 3.68 -3.52
CA ILE A 483 -17.33 5.06 -3.81
C ILE A 483 -17.07 5.94 -2.60
N LEU A 484 -16.40 7.09 -2.80
CA LEU A 484 -16.28 8.12 -1.78
C LEU A 484 -17.28 9.25 -2.04
N ILE A 485 -18.13 9.54 -1.06
CA ILE A 485 -18.98 10.73 -1.05
C ILE A 485 -18.29 11.80 -0.20
N ASP A 486 -17.81 12.86 -0.85
CA ASP A 486 -17.34 14.06 -0.16
C ASP A 486 -18.52 14.96 0.19
N ILE A 487 -18.79 15.11 1.48
CA ILE A 487 -19.83 16.00 1.97
C ILE A 487 -19.25 17.41 2.12
N GLY A 488 -19.72 18.33 1.27
CA GLY A 488 -19.27 19.71 1.25
C GLY A 488 -19.49 20.42 2.59
N HIS A 489 -18.55 21.27 2.99
CA HIS A 489 -18.59 22.09 4.21
C HIS A 489 -18.70 21.28 5.50
N GLY A 490 -18.87 21.95 6.65
CA GLY A 490 -19.06 21.34 7.98
C GLY A 490 -18.52 22.17 9.12
N GLY A 491 -19.05 21.93 10.32
CA GLY A 491 -18.64 22.63 11.54
C GLY A 491 -19.07 24.09 11.59
N THR A 492 -18.41 24.87 12.45
CA THR A 492 -18.80 26.26 12.72
C THR A 492 -18.10 27.30 11.82
N LYS A 493 -16.96 26.92 11.24
CA LYS A 493 -16.13 27.85 10.45
C LYS A 493 -16.38 27.74 8.95
N ASP A 494 -16.74 26.56 8.45
CA ASP A 494 -17.04 26.29 7.05
C ASP A 494 -18.51 25.86 6.90
N THR A 495 -19.40 26.84 6.87
CA THR A 495 -20.86 26.59 6.86
C THR A 495 -21.44 26.43 5.46
N GLY A 496 -20.67 26.78 4.42
CA GLY A 496 -21.17 26.90 3.04
C GLY A 496 -22.16 28.05 2.88
N ALA A 497 -22.95 27.99 1.82
CA ALA A 497 -23.98 28.99 1.52
C ALA A 497 -25.06 29.04 2.58
N GLY A 498 -25.48 30.25 2.93
CA GLY A 498 -26.65 30.48 3.82
C GLY A 498 -27.95 30.16 3.11
N GLY A 499 -28.79 29.36 3.75
CA GLY A 499 -30.15 29.07 3.23
C GLY A 499 -31.16 30.15 3.61
N LEU A 500 -32.25 30.24 2.87
CA LEU A 500 -33.35 31.15 3.12
C LEU A 500 -34.11 30.85 4.43
N GLY A 501 -33.92 29.67 5.04
CA GLY A 501 -34.53 29.21 6.29
C GLY A 501 -33.67 29.41 7.54
N GLY A 502 -32.56 30.15 7.48
CA GLY A 502 -31.70 30.44 8.61
C GLY A 502 -30.68 29.32 8.93
N LYS A 503 -30.11 29.32 10.15
CA LYS A 503 -28.95 28.46 10.50
C LYS A 503 -29.20 26.96 10.33
N ALA A 504 -30.42 26.48 10.58
CA ALA A 504 -30.75 25.03 10.46
C ALA A 504 -30.78 24.54 8.99
N THR A 505 -30.79 25.45 8.03
CA THR A 505 -30.89 25.15 6.61
C THR A 505 -29.64 25.52 5.81
N MET A 506 -28.52 25.73 6.49
CA MET A 506 -27.22 26.00 5.83
C MET A 506 -26.82 24.84 4.91
N GLU A 507 -26.06 25.16 3.88
CA GLU A 507 -25.60 24.20 2.87
C GLU A 507 -24.97 22.94 3.48
N LYS A 508 -24.10 23.08 4.47
CA LYS A 508 -23.45 21.94 5.16
C LYS A 508 -24.44 20.88 5.69
N HIS A 509 -25.63 21.31 6.14
CA HIS A 509 -26.69 20.39 6.61
C HIS A 509 -27.41 19.73 5.44
N ARG A 510 -27.67 20.48 4.38
CA ARG A 510 -28.34 19.96 3.17
C ARG A 510 -27.45 18.96 2.42
N ASN A 511 -26.16 19.26 2.33
CA ASN A 511 -25.17 18.33 1.76
C ASN A 511 -25.15 17.00 2.52
N LEU A 512 -25.22 17.02 3.85
CA LEU A 512 -25.27 15.81 4.66
C LEU A 512 -26.57 15.01 4.47
N VAL A 513 -27.71 15.69 4.35
CA VAL A 513 -29.01 15.03 4.07
C VAL A 513 -28.96 14.31 2.72
N LEU A 514 -28.57 14.99 1.66
CA LEU A 514 -28.50 14.39 0.33
C LEU A 514 -27.45 13.29 0.26
N GLY A 515 -26.27 13.50 0.87
CA GLY A 515 -25.20 12.51 0.91
C GLY A 515 -25.58 11.21 1.64
N ASN A 516 -26.34 11.29 2.72
CA ASN A 516 -26.84 10.09 3.44
C ASN A 516 -27.87 9.31 2.58
N LYS A 517 -28.74 10.00 1.84
CA LYS A 517 -29.67 9.34 0.92
C LYS A 517 -28.94 8.67 -0.24
N LEU A 518 -27.95 9.37 -0.83
CA LEU A 518 -27.10 8.80 -1.88
C LEU A 518 -26.34 7.57 -1.39
N LYS A 519 -25.79 7.63 -0.18
CA LYS A 519 -25.13 6.47 0.44
C LYS A 519 -26.07 5.28 0.51
N ALA A 520 -27.30 5.48 1.00
CA ALA A 520 -28.28 4.41 1.14
C ALA A 520 -28.65 3.77 -0.21
N GLU A 521 -28.84 4.58 -1.27
CA GLU A 521 -29.12 4.10 -2.63
C GLU A 521 -27.97 3.27 -3.19
N LEU A 522 -26.72 3.72 -3.04
CA LEU A 522 -25.53 3.02 -3.55
C LEU A 522 -25.26 1.72 -2.76
N GLU A 523 -25.41 1.75 -1.44
CA GLU A 523 -25.24 0.55 -0.60
C GLU A 523 -26.33 -0.49 -0.87
N ALA A 524 -27.56 -0.06 -1.18
CA ALA A 524 -28.64 -0.97 -1.59
C ALA A 524 -28.33 -1.71 -2.91
N LEU A 525 -27.42 -1.16 -3.74
CA LEU A 525 -26.90 -1.81 -4.93
C LEU A 525 -25.60 -2.63 -4.70
N GLY A 526 -25.16 -2.78 -3.44
CA GLY A 526 -23.98 -3.56 -3.10
C GLY A 526 -22.65 -2.80 -3.07
N ALA A 527 -22.63 -1.49 -3.34
CA ALA A 527 -21.41 -0.70 -3.31
C ALA A 527 -20.85 -0.54 -1.90
N THR A 528 -19.53 -0.49 -1.76
CA THR A 528 -18.86 -0.03 -0.54
C THR A 528 -18.75 1.49 -0.56
N VAL A 529 -19.47 2.16 0.33
CA VAL A 529 -19.56 3.62 0.36
C VAL A 529 -18.84 4.22 1.56
N TYR A 530 -17.91 5.11 1.29
CA TYR A 530 -17.21 5.93 2.28
C TYR A 530 -17.75 7.36 2.24
N MET A 531 -17.69 8.05 3.38
CA MET A 531 -18.06 9.48 3.47
C MET A 531 -16.95 10.26 4.14
N THR A 532 -16.69 11.48 3.67
CA THR A 532 -15.70 12.36 4.34
C THR A 532 -16.14 12.77 5.73
N ARG A 533 -17.45 12.94 5.96
CA ARG A 533 -18.06 13.15 7.28
C ARG A 533 -19.46 12.56 7.35
N THR A 534 -19.85 12.12 8.54
CA THR A 534 -21.20 11.59 8.83
C THR A 534 -21.98 12.46 9.82
N THR A 535 -21.34 13.52 10.33
CA THR A 535 -21.91 14.50 11.27
C THR A 535 -21.51 15.92 10.86
N ASP A 536 -22.00 16.93 11.58
CA ASP A 536 -21.64 18.33 11.33
C ASP A 536 -20.28 18.69 11.97
N VAL A 537 -19.20 18.17 11.40
CA VAL A 537 -17.82 18.44 11.81
C VAL A 537 -17.06 19.18 10.71
N GLU A 538 -16.16 20.07 11.11
CA GLU A 538 -15.25 20.72 10.17
C GLU A 538 -14.18 19.77 9.69
N GLN A 539 -13.92 19.77 8.38
CA GLN A 539 -12.85 19.00 7.78
C GLN A 539 -12.05 19.87 6.80
N LEU A 540 -10.75 19.90 7.01
CA LEU A 540 -9.85 20.61 6.12
C LEU A 540 -9.75 19.94 4.77
N SER A 541 -9.53 20.72 3.72
CA SER A 541 -9.31 20.23 2.35
C SER A 541 -8.21 19.16 2.29
N ASP A 542 -7.11 19.36 3.04
CA ASP A 542 -6.00 18.40 3.07
C ASP A 542 -6.41 17.05 3.67
N TYR A 543 -7.28 17.03 4.70
CA TYR A 543 -7.83 15.79 5.23
C TYR A 543 -8.64 15.04 4.16
N LYS A 544 -9.54 15.73 3.48
CA LYS A 544 -10.40 15.16 2.43
C LYS A 544 -9.57 14.61 1.27
N MET A 545 -8.58 15.37 0.78
CA MET A 545 -7.68 14.93 -0.28
C MET A 545 -6.84 13.73 0.15
N ASN A 546 -6.31 13.71 1.37
CA ASN A 546 -5.54 12.58 1.90
C ASN A 546 -6.41 11.33 2.06
N LEU A 547 -7.65 11.49 2.52
CA LEU A 547 -8.60 10.38 2.62
C LEU A 547 -8.88 9.77 1.24
N LEU A 548 -9.12 10.59 0.22
CA LEU A 548 -9.32 10.14 -1.16
C LEU A 548 -8.10 9.37 -1.68
N LYS A 549 -6.89 9.90 -1.48
CA LYS A 549 -5.63 9.24 -1.88
C LYS A 549 -5.39 7.94 -1.12
N GLN A 550 -5.79 7.85 0.15
CA GLN A 550 -5.65 6.65 0.97
C GLN A 550 -6.65 5.56 0.57
N LEU A 551 -7.89 5.94 0.34
CA LEU A 551 -8.96 4.99 0.00
C LEU A 551 -8.81 4.46 -1.43
N LYS A 552 -8.33 5.29 -2.37
CA LYS A 552 -8.24 4.96 -3.81
C LYS A 552 -9.54 4.33 -4.31
N PRO A 553 -10.70 5.00 -4.19
CA PRO A 553 -11.97 4.45 -4.61
C PRO A 553 -12.07 4.43 -6.14
N ASP A 554 -13.06 3.72 -6.68
CA ASP A 554 -13.35 3.70 -8.11
C ASP A 554 -13.99 5.00 -8.60
N TYR A 555 -14.62 5.73 -7.67
CA TYR A 555 -15.28 7.00 -7.96
C TYR A 555 -15.37 7.89 -6.72
N CYS A 556 -15.30 9.21 -6.93
CA CYS A 556 -15.53 10.18 -5.87
C CYS A 556 -16.57 11.22 -6.34
N ILE A 557 -17.58 11.47 -5.52
CA ILE A 557 -18.56 12.53 -5.76
C ILE A 557 -18.58 13.50 -4.58
N ALA A 558 -18.43 14.80 -4.87
CA ALA A 558 -18.59 15.87 -3.90
C ALA A 558 -20.01 16.47 -3.99
N ILE A 559 -20.71 16.47 -2.88
CA ILE A 559 -22.09 16.96 -2.76
C ILE A 559 -22.09 18.37 -2.19
N HIS A 560 -22.58 19.32 -3.00
CA HIS A 560 -22.72 20.72 -2.66
C HIS A 560 -24.10 21.29 -3.08
N HIS A 561 -24.41 22.47 -2.57
CA HIS A 561 -25.52 23.31 -3.00
C HIS A 561 -25.00 24.74 -3.17
N ASP A 562 -25.15 25.31 -4.36
CA ASP A 562 -24.57 26.61 -4.73
C ASP A 562 -25.24 27.77 -3.96
N GLY A 563 -24.56 28.88 -3.90
CA GLY A 563 -25.05 30.14 -3.39
C GLY A 563 -24.61 31.31 -4.26
N ASN A 564 -25.52 32.23 -4.54
CA ASN A 564 -25.20 33.41 -5.36
C ASN A 564 -25.85 34.67 -4.77
N SER A 565 -25.16 35.82 -4.89
CA SER A 565 -25.75 37.13 -4.53
C SER A 565 -26.95 37.52 -5.38
N LYS A 566 -27.06 36.92 -6.58
CA LYS A 566 -28.19 37.09 -7.49
C LYS A 566 -29.22 35.99 -7.23
N SER A 567 -30.32 36.29 -6.58
CA SER A 567 -31.34 35.32 -6.15
C SER A 567 -32.10 34.66 -7.34
N TYR A 568 -31.95 35.15 -8.58
CA TYR A 568 -32.52 34.50 -9.77
C TYR A 568 -31.68 33.34 -10.31
N MET A 569 -30.40 33.21 -9.87
CA MET A 569 -29.57 32.07 -10.27
C MET A 569 -30.14 30.79 -9.68
N ASN A 570 -30.31 29.77 -10.52
CA ASN A 570 -30.92 28.49 -10.16
C ASN A 570 -30.33 27.35 -10.98
N GLY A 571 -30.59 26.10 -10.55
CA GLY A 571 -30.36 24.93 -11.36
C GLY A 571 -29.27 23.98 -10.79
N PHE A 572 -28.86 23.07 -11.65
CA PHE A 572 -27.88 22.03 -11.32
C PHE A 572 -26.53 22.31 -11.98
N GLY A 573 -25.45 22.07 -11.25
CA GLY A 573 -24.07 22.13 -11.76
C GLY A 573 -23.36 20.79 -11.60
N SER A 574 -22.66 20.34 -12.65
CA SER A 574 -21.72 19.22 -12.60
C SER A 574 -20.33 19.72 -12.99
N TYR A 575 -19.34 19.47 -12.14
CA TYR A 575 -18.01 20.03 -12.28
C TYR A 575 -16.96 18.93 -12.23
N TYR A 576 -15.95 19.04 -13.08
CA TYR A 576 -14.80 18.13 -13.17
C TYR A 576 -13.51 18.92 -13.36
N PHE A 577 -12.37 18.28 -13.07
CA PHE A 577 -11.04 18.83 -13.33
C PHE A 577 -10.21 17.91 -14.23
N GLN A 578 -10.02 16.65 -13.83
CA GLN A 578 -9.28 15.70 -14.66
C GLN A 578 -10.04 15.39 -15.95
N PRO A 579 -9.37 15.34 -17.13
CA PRO A 579 -10.03 15.05 -18.40
C PRO A 579 -10.87 13.77 -18.39
N TYR A 580 -10.37 12.71 -17.75
CA TYR A 580 -11.06 11.42 -17.61
C TYR A 580 -12.29 11.47 -16.67
N SER A 581 -12.43 12.51 -15.85
CA SER A 581 -13.65 12.71 -15.04
C SER A 581 -14.79 13.33 -15.82
N LYS A 582 -14.55 13.81 -17.06
CA LYS A 582 -15.57 14.53 -17.83
C LYS A 582 -16.75 13.66 -18.20
N ALA A 583 -16.52 12.41 -18.61
CA ALA A 583 -17.60 11.48 -18.95
C ALA A 583 -18.54 11.26 -17.75
N ALA A 584 -17.96 11.00 -16.55
CA ALA A 584 -18.72 10.85 -15.32
C ALA A 584 -19.55 12.10 -15.00
N ALA A 585 -18.96 13.30 -15.13
CA ALA A 585 -19.68 14.55 -14.92
C ALA A 585 -20.81 14.77 -15.95
N GLN A 586 -20.66 14.29 -17.19
CA GLN A 586 -21.68 14.34 -18.21
C GLN A 586 -22.88 13.45 -17.88
N PHE A 587 -22.66 12.23 -17.39
CA PHE A 587 -23.74 11.36 -16.92
C PHE A 587 -24.51 12.00 -15.76
N MET A 588 -23.79 12.61 -14.79
CA MET A 588 -24.44 13.38 -13.71
C MET A 588 -25.33 14.49 -14.26
N GLN A 589 -24.83 15.29 -15.21
CA GLN A 589 -25.61 16.34 -15.82
C GLN A 589 -26.83 15.79 -16.55
N ASN A 590 -26.68 14.74 -17.35
CA ASN A 590 -27.76 14.17 -18.16
C ASN A 590 -28.97 13.74 -17.30
N HIS A 591 -28.70 12.97 -16.23
CA HIS A 591 -29.74 12.47 -15.33
C HIS A 591 -30.42 13.60 -14.57
N ASN A 592 -29.64 14.51 -13.99
CA ASN A 592 -30.21 15.63 -13.24
C ASN A 592 -30.92 16.65 -14.11
N SER A 593 -30.46 16.90 -15.34
CA SER A 593 -31.16 17.81 -16.27
C SER A 593 -32.54 17.30 -16.73
N ASN A 594 -32.75 15.99 -16.63
CA ASN A 594 -34.03 15.33 -16.99
C ASN A 594 -34.87 14.96 -15.77
N LEU A 595 -34.41 15.23 -14.56
CA LEU A 595 -35.19 14.97 -13.36
C LEU A 595 -36.43 15.83 -13.30
N THR A 596 -37.59 15.17 -13.18
CA THR A 596 -38.90 15.83 -13.10
C THR A 596 -39.58 15.51 -11.76
N VAL A 597 -40.29 16.50 -11.24
CA VAL A 597 -41.11 16.37 -10.01
C VAL A 597 -42.48 16.96 -10.33
N GLY A 598 -43.51 16.17 -10.12
CA GLY A 598 -44.90 16.60 -10.49
C GLY A 598 -45.11 16.87 -11.98
N GLY A 599 -44.29 16.27 -12.87
CA GLY A 599 -44.35 16.46 -14.31
C GLY A 599 -43.54 17.65 -14.83
N GLU A 600 -42.94 18.46 -13.96
CA GLU A 600 -42.09 19.59 -14.34
C GLU A 600 -40.62 19.31 -14.09
N LYS A 601 -39.71 19.90 -14.88
CA LYS A 601 -38.25 19.80 -14.63
C LYS A 601 -37.91 20.43 -13.30
N LEU A 602 -37.23 19.64 -12.46
CA LEU A 602 -36.73 20.08 -11.14
C LEU A 602 -35.72 21.22 -11.29
N TYR A 603 -34.80 21.12 -12.24
CA TYR A 603 -33.78 22.13 -12.47
C TYR A 603 -34.08 22.93 -13.75
N LYS A 604 -34.24 24.25 -13.64
CA LYS A 604 -34.52 25.15 -14.76
C LYS A 604 -33.31 25.43 -15.62
N SER A 605 -32.09 25.25 -15.07
CA SER A 605 -30.84 25.35 -15.81
C SER A 605 -29.87 24.26 -15.37
N THR A 606 -28.96 23.86 -16.25
CA THR A 606 -27.91 22.88 -15.94
C THR A 606 -26.60 23.33 -16.55
N THR A 607 -25.52 23.02 -15.86
CA THR A 607 -24.16 23.39 -16.25
C THR A 607 -23.22 22.19 -16.11
N LEU A 608 -22.45 21.91 -17.16
CA LEU A 608 -21.28 21.05 -17.13
C LEU A 608 -20.04 21.91 -17.30
N LYS A 609 -19.12 21.90 -16.35
CA LYS A 609 -18.02 22.85 -16.37
C LYS A 609 -16.74 22.29 -15.81
N PHE A 610 -15.63 22.62 -16.47
CA PHE A 610 -14.30 22.47 -15.91
C PHE A 610 -14.09 23.44 -14.73
N HIS A 611 -13.60 22.93 -13.60
CA HIS A 611 -13.36 23.74 -12.40
C HIS A 611 -12.16 23.24 -11.61
N TYR A 612 -11.31 24.17 -11.19
CA TYR A 612 -10.11 23.91 -10.39
C TYR A 612 -10.44 23.86 -8.89
N TYR A 613 -11.12 22.81 -8.43
CA TYR A 613 -11.41 22.60 -7.01
C TYR A 613 -10.52 21.48 -6.42
N PHE A 614 -10.30 21.53 -5.11
CA PHE A 614 -9.25 20.73 -4.46
C PHE A 614 -9.42 19.20 -4.61
N MET A 615 -10.64 18.67 -4.45
CA MET A 615 -10.86 17.23 -4.62
C MET A 615 -10.68 16.78 -6.07
N GLY A 616 -11.16 17.57 -7.03
CA GLY A 616 -11.04 17.27 -8.45
C GLY A 616 -9.60 17.22 -8.96
N ARG A 617 -8.65 17.85 -8.26
CA ARG A 617 -7.22 17.80 -8.60
C ARG A 617 -6.57 16.47 -8.26
N VAL A 618 -7.11 15.73 -7.30
CA VAL A 618 -6.61 14.40 -6.92
C VAL A 618 -6.81 13.44 -8.08
N SER A 619 -5.76 12.71 -8.45
CA SER A 619 -5.71 11.93 -9.68
C SER A 619 -6.08 10.46 -9.53
N VAL A 620 -6.36 9.99 -8.32
CA VAL A 620 -6.49 8.55 -8.02
C VAL A 620 -7.72 7.87 -8.64
N CYS A 621 -8.79 8.66 -8.92
CA CYS A 621 -10.01 8.17 -9.55
C CYS A 621 -10.75 9.33 -10.23
N PRO A 622 -11.82 9.09 -10.99
CA PRO A 622 -12.72 10.13 -11.46
C PRO A 622 -13.40 10.84 -10.29
N VAL A 623 -13.36 12.17 -10.31
CA VAL A 623 -13.96 13.02 -9.27
C VAL A 623 -14.91 14.01 -9.90
N VAL A 624 -16.15 14.04 -9.42
CA VAL A 624 -17.19 14.98 -9.85
C VAL A 624 -17.72 15.74 -8.64
N LEU A 625 -17.88 17.05 -8.79
CA LEU A 625 -18.60 17.87 -7.81
C LEU A 625 -19.98 18.21 -8.41
N THR A 626 -21.02 18.05 -7.59
CA THR A 626 -22.38 18.44 -7.97
C THR A 626 -22.89 19.57 -7.08
N GLU A 627 -23.45 20.60 -7.74
CA GLU A 627 -24.21 21.69 -7.13
C GLU A 627 -25.70 21.40 -7.32
N ASN A 628 -26.39 21.00 -6.27
CA ASN A 628 -27.74 20.42 -6.32
C ASN A 628 -28.84 21.43 -6.10
N GLY A 629 -28.70 22.62 -6.72
CA GLY A 629 -29.60 23.77 -6.58
C GLY A 629 -28.97 24.90 -5.79
N PHE A 630 -29.54 26.10 -5.89
CA PHE A 630 -29.05 27.31 -5.26
C PHE A 630 -29.75 27.60 -3.94
N MET A 631 -29.01 27.63 -2.84
CA MET A 631 -29.50 27.98 -1.48
C MET A 631 -30.09 29.41 -1.40
N SER A 632 -29.69 30.28 -2.34
CA SER A 632 -30.15 31.68 -2.47
C SER A 632 -31.38 31.85 -3.38
N ASN A 633 -31.80 30.84 -4.12
CA ASN A 633 -32.95 30.87 -4.98
C ASN A 633 -34.18 30.25 -4.32
N ARG A 634 -35.34 30.91 -4.31
CA ARG A 634 -36.50 30.43 -3.57
C ARG A 634 -37.01 29.09 -4.09
N TYR A 635 -37.10 28.93 -5.42
CA TYR A 635 -37.58 27.69 -6.04
C TYR A 635 -36.62 26.51 -5.73
N ASP A 636 -35.30 26.68 -5.92
CA ASP A 636 -34.33 25.64 -5.63
C ASP A 636 -34.31 25.33 -4.14
N PHE A 637 -34.36 26.35 -3.26
CA PHE A 637 -34.35 26.18 -1.82
C PHE A 637 -35.51 25.36 -1.30
N ASP A 638 -36.74 25.60 -1.78
CA ASP A 638 -37.93 24.83 -1.41
C ASP A 638 -37.76 23.33 -1.80
N ASN A 639 -37.09 23.05 -2.90
CA ASN A 639 -36.75 21.70 -3.35
C ASN A 639 -35.57 21.10 -2.53
N ILE A 640 -34.62 21.92 -2.09
CA ILE A 640 -33.46 21.47 -1.27
C ILE A 640 -33.90 21.02 0.13
N ILE A 641 -34.91 21.68 0.71
CA ILE A 641 -35.41 21.33 2.03
C ILE A 641 -36.44 20.18 2.02
N ASN A 642 -36.95 19.81 0.85
CA ASN A 642 -37.94 18.75 0.68
C ASN A 642 -37.28 17.37 0.69
N ASP A 643 -37.71 16.49 1.59
CA ASP A 643 -37.10 15.18 1.81
C ASP A 643 -37.35 14.19 0.66
N ASP A 644 -38.58 14.19 0.11
CA ASP A 644 -38.93 13.33 -1.04
C ASP A 644 -38.15 13.73 -2.31
N ILE A 645 -37.98 15.03 -2.52
CA ILE A 645 -37.18 15.55 -3.64
C ILE A 645 -35.70 15.17 -3.47
N ASN A 646 -35.15 15.23 -2.27
CA ASN A 646 -33.79 14.78 -2.01
C ASN A 646 -33.61 13.27 -2.26
N THR A 647 -34.63 12.45 -2.01
CA THR A 647 -34.61 11.03 -2.41
C THR A 647 -34.56 10.88 -3.93
N GLN A 648 -35.34 11.64 -4.68
CA GLN A 648 -35.32 11.61 -6.14
C GLN A 648 -33.98 12.13 -6.71
N LYS A 649 -33.40 13.17 -6.10
CA LYS A 649 -32.04 13.64 -6.45
C LYS A 649 -31.00 12.55 -6.22
N ALA A 650 -31.03 11.86 -5.08
CA ALA A 650 -30.12 10.74 -4.79
C ALA A 650 -30.25 9.64 -5.85
N LYS A 651 -31.47 9.26 -6.23
CA LYS A 651 -31.73 8.29 -7.30
C LYS A 651 -31.18 8.75 -8.67
N ALA A 652 -31.36 10.00 -9.02
CA ALA A 652 -30.83 10.55 -10.28
C ALA A 652 -29.29 10.54 -10.30
N ILE A 653 -28.64 10.86 -9.18
CA ILE A 653 -27.18 10.78 -9.03
C ILE A 653 -26.74 9.33 -9.12
N THR A 654 -27.42 8.39 -8.45
CA THR A 654 -27.12 6.95 -8.51
C THR A 654 -27.20 6.43 -9.94
N LYS A 655 -28.24 6.80 -10.71
CA LYS A 655 -28.34 6.46 -12.14
C LYS A 655 -27.14 6.95 -12.93
N GLY A 656 -26.72 8.18 -12.69
CA GLY A 656 -25.55 8.75 -13.36
C GLY A 656 -24.26 7.98 -13.04
N ILE A 657 -24.07 7.53 -11.78
CA ILE A 657 -22.92 6.71 -11.39
C ILE A 657 -23.00 5.33 -12.06
N VAL A 658 -24.15 4.67 -11.99
CA VAL A 658 -24.37 3.34 -12.61
C VAL A 658 -24.10 3.38 -14.10
N GLU A 659 -24.69 4.32 -14.84
CA GLU A 659 -24.49 4.43 -16.29
C GLU A 659 -23.04 4.76 -16.65
N TYR A 660 -22.36 5.58 -15.85
CA TYR A 660 -20.94 5.80 -16.04
C TYR A 660 -20.16 4.48 -15.86
N PHE A 661 -20.40 3.73 -14.80
CA PHE A 661 -19.72 2.45 -14.57
C PHE A 661 -20.03 1.42 -15.68
N MET A 662 -21.30 1.35 -16.10
CA MET A 662 -21.69 0.48 -17.22
C MET A 662 -21.02 0.89 -18.54
N SER A 663 -20.73 2.18 -18.73
CA SER A 663 -20.07 2.67 -19.95
C SER A 663 -18.58 2.39 -20.03
N ILE A 664 -17.95 2.04 -18.89
CA ILE A 664 -16.50 1.78 -18.80
C ILE A 664 -16.18 0.31 -18.46
N LYS A 665 -17.20 -0.51 -18.16
CA LYS A 665 -16.97 -1.94 -17.92
C LYS A 665 -16.49 -2.62 -19.20
N GLU A 666 -15.58 -3.56 -19.10
CA GLU A 666 -15.10 -4.42 -20.19
C GLU A 666 -16.05 -5.57 -20.53
#